data_4ed7b6d6c2a831ed3c3942a87eae5c7c
#
_entry.id   4ed7b6d6c2a831ed3c3942a87eae5c7c
#
_cell.length_a   1.000
_cell.length_b   1.000
_cell.length_c   1.000
_cell.angle_alpha   90.00
_cell.angle_beta   90.00
_cell.angle_gamma   90.00
#
_symmetry.space_group_name_H-M   'P 1'
#
loop_
_entity.id
_entity.type
_entity.pdbx_description
1 polymer ?
#
loop_
_entity_poly.entity_id
_entity_poly.type
_entity_poly.pdbx_seq_one_letter_code
_entity_poly.pdbx_strand_id
1 'polypeptide(L)'
;MSRLLMVEQKLYQLNQANGDIKLFSPLAMPKASGYLWNQKLLVQATCRGFVNSQFTQPEPAKYSKGPCLEATSFIQPEPYYYAHHPGRFFYIKDEISGEMFSAPYEPVKAELDRFEFTVSLTEISWLVEKLSIRIELVLSIPNDEQLEVWDLKVTNLSNEQRKLAIYPYFSIGYMSWMNQSAKYLPEHNAIVASCVTPYQKLEDYPKQKNFKDKTYLMSEKPIHSFCANQEAFEGEGGLSQPDEINAQILSSRPSQYETPAAVFQFRETIAAGGSFSNRLLFGPMLMEAELKSVRTNYCNNPSRSFDNKDLTRLEYQNYMQQAQGCIQISTPEPELDHFVNYWLPRQIFYHGDVNRLTSDPQTRNYLQDHMGMSYIKPSLAKSAFINAISQQKNSGELPDGILLHEQATLKYINQIPHADHNVWLPICLSAYLKETNDYDLLQMQLCWGDSAELNSIAEHIDRAMDFLLNARDERGLSYIVQGDWCDPMNMVGHKGKGVSAWLTMATSYALKEWSEICYSLNRVEKAKEYSDQHQLLNQLINQYFWSQQWFARGITDDGRLFGVEKDPQGKLFLNPQSWSILCNALLPEHMDKLLKATEQQLQTPYGMMMLAPAFTEMREDIGRITQKSPGVAENGSVYNHAAIFYAFALYQLGQADKGYKVLKQMLPNAEDAIERGQLANFIPNYYRGAYHQFPEHAGRSSQLINTGTISWYYRCLVEGLFGVYGEQGELVIKQNLPSHWQHASIKRRFMGATFEIEFNRLDKLSKCLIEVDGVIQDNERITNIESGKCYRVVVNIPGEP
;
A
#
# COMPACT_ATOMS: atom_id res chain seq x y z
N MET A 1 -41.27 5.78 -11.38
CA MET A 1 -41.29 6.48 -12.65
C MET A 1 -40.53 7.82 -12.47
N SER A 2 -39.21 7.72 -12.16
CA SER A 2 -38.31 8.91 -12.11
C SER A 2 -36.83 8.46 -12.34
N ARG A 3 -36.62 7.60 -13.32
CA ARG A 3 -35.31 7.04 -13.70
C ARG A 3 -34.81 7.52 -15.08
N LEU A 4 -35.41 8.57 -15.61
CA LEU A 4 -35.07 9.10 -16.94
C LEU A 4 -34.88 10.60 -16.80
N LEU A 5 -33.65 11.03 -16.62
CA LEU A 5 -32.98 12.30 -16.93
C LEU A 5 -31.77 12.48 -15.96
N MET A 6 -30.91 11.48 -15.81
CA MET A 6 -29.54 11.73 -15.42
C MET A 6 -28.74 11.86 -16.71
N VAL A 7 -28.40 13.07 -17.10
CA VAL A 7 -27.23 13.34 -17.94
C VAL A 7 -26.11 12.47 -17.34
N GLU A 8 -25.37 11.71 -18.15
CA GLU A 8 -24.21 10.88 -17.74
C GLU A 8 -23.18 11.73 -16.98
N GLN A 9 -23.44 11.98 -15.68
CA GLN A 9 -22.43 12.56 -14.81
C GLN A 9 -21.41 11.46 -14.57
N LYS A 10 -20.18 11.64 -15.12
CA LYS A 10 -19.06 10.75 -14.82
C LYS A 10 -18.94 10.63 -13.30
N LEU A 11 -18.88 9.38 -12.79
CA LEU A 11 -18.75 9.10 -11.37
C LEU A 11 -17.53 9.81 -10.76
N TYR A 12 -16.41 9.75 -11.47
CA TYR A 12 -15.17 10.42 -11.14
C TYR A 12 -14.43 10.87 -12.41
N GLN A 13 -13.45 11.73 -12.24
CA GLN A 13 -12.59 12.24 -13.31
C GLN A 13 -11.12 12.03 -12.93
N LEU A 14 -10.34 11.51 -13.88
CA LEU A 14 -8.87 11.40 -13.80
C LEU A 14 -8.25 12.58 -14.54
N ASN A 15 -7.31 13.28 -13.90
CA ASN A 15 -6.52 14.33 -14.54
C ASN A 15 -5.17 13.75 -14.97
N GLN A 16 -5.00 13.53 -16.28
CA GLN A 16 -3.79 12.97 -16.87
C GLN A 16 -2.56 13.89 -16.76
N ALA A 17 -2.74 15.18 -16.46
CA ALA A 17 -1.64 16.13 -16.41
C ALA A 17 -0.93 16.16 -15.03
N ASN A 18 -1.65 15.87 -13.93
CA ASN A 18 -1.12 16.01 -12.58
C ASN A 18 -1.44 14.84 -11.63
N GLY A 19 -2.16 13.82 -12.12
CA GLY A 19 -2.52 12.64 -11.34
C GLY A 19 -3.72 12.80 -10.40
N ASP A 20 -4.40 13.94 -10.35
CA ASP A 20 -5.57 14.13 -9.49
C ASP A 20 -6.73 13.23 -9.88
N ILE A 21 -7.48 12.78 -8.86
CA ILE A 21 -8.75 12.05 -9.01
C ILE A 21 -9.84 12.85 -8.32
N LYS A 22 -10.90 13.19 -9.06
CA LYS A 22 -12.04 13.95 -8.55
C LYS A 22 -13.31 13.11 -8.57
N LEU A 23 -13.95 12.96 -7.40
CA LEU A 23 -15.24 12.29 -7.21
C LEU A 23 -16.35 13.34 -7.02
N PHE A 24 -17.51 13.12 -7.62
CA PHE A 24 -18.60 14.09 -7.64
C PHE A 24 -19.80 13.75 -6.74
N SER A 25 -19.74 12.65 -5.97
CA SER A 25 -20.82 12.25 -5.07
C SER A 25 -20.29 11.58 -3.80
N PRO A 26 -20.76 11.95 -2.61
CA PRO A 26 -20.41 11.24 -1.36
C PRO A 26 -21.19 9.92 -1.19
N LEU A 27 -22.18 9.64 -2.05
CA LEU A 27 -23.12 8.52 -1.92
C LEU A 27 -22.66 7.28 -2.69
N ALA A 28 -22.12 7.46 -3.89
CA ALA A 28 -21.79 6.34 -4.77
C ALA A 28 -20.66 5.46 -4.23
N MET A 29 -19.60 6.07 -3.66
CA MET A 29 -18.46 5.39 -3.05
C MET A 29 -18.14 5.97 -1.67
N PRO A 30 -18.91 5.65 -0.63
CA PRO A 30 -18.80 6.30 0.70
C PRO A 30 -17.45 6.10 1.40
N LYS A 31 -16.67 5.08 1.00
CA LYS A 31 -15.35 4.76 1.51
C LYS A 31 -14.21 5.21 0.59
N ALA A 32 -14.51 5.93 -0.51
CA ALA A 32 -13.46 6.49 -1.37
C ALA A 32 -12.54 7.38 -0.55
N SER A 33 -11.23 7.09 -0.60
CA SER A 33 -10.24 7.65 0.32
C SER A 33 -9.03 8.19 -0.41
N GLY A 34 -8.42 9.23 0.18
CA GLY A 34 -7.07 9.67 -0.09
C GLY A 34 -6.14 9.36 1.08
N TYR A 35 -4.84 9.27 0.80
CA TYR A 35 -3.79 8.97 1.77
C TYR A 35 -2.66 9.99 1.63
N LEU A 36 -2.23 10.54 2.77
CA LEU A 36 -1.04 11.38 2.87
C LEU A 36 -0.11 10.77 3.92
N TRP A 37 1.18 10.80 3.68
CA TRP A 37 2.16 10.24 4.62
C TRP A 37 3.52 10.95 4.55
N ASN A 38 4.23 10.87 5.64
CA ASN A 38 5.66 11.09 5.73
C ASN A 38 6.27 9.97 6.60
N GLN A 39 7.54 10.02 6.90
CA GLN A 39 8.20 8.97 7.70
C GLN A 39 7.68 8.85 9.14
N LYS A 40 6.82 9.78 9.61
CA LYS A 40 6.34 9.83 11.00
C LYS A 40 4.81 9.78 11.12
N LEU A 41 4.08 10.06 10.06
CA LEU A 41 2.63 10.20 10.05
C LEU A 41 2.03 9.59 8.79
N LEU A 42 0.88 8.96 8.95
CA LEU A 42 0.01 8.52 7.87
C LEU A 42 -1.41 8.98 8.16
N VAL A 43 -2.02 9.65 7.21
CA VAL A 43 -3.41 10.13 7.29
C VAL A 43 -4.21 9.50 6.17
N GLN A 44 -5.35 8.91 6.50
CA GLN A 44 -6.37 8.49 5.55
C GLN A 44 -7.61 9.35 5.76
N ALA A 45 -8.14 9.92 4.68
CA ALA A 45 -9.37 10.69 4.72
C ALA A 45 -10.34 10.22 3.64
N THR A 46 -11.62 10.03 4.00
CA THR A 46 -12.67 9.65 3.05
C THR A 46 -13.40 10.85 2.49
N CYS A 47 -14.08 10.63 1.38
CA CYS A 47 -14.94 11.66 0.76
C CYS A 47 -16.01 12.21 1.71
N ARG A 48 -16.40 11.48 2.77
CA ARG A 48 -17.43 11.89 3.75
C ARG A 48 -16.91 12.63 4.97
N GLY A 49 -15.58 12.74 5.16
CA GLY A 49 -14.98 13.41 6.32
C GLY A 49 -14.61 12.48 7.48
N PHE A 50 -14.69 11.14 7.28
CA PHE A 50 -14.02 10.22 8.19
C PHE A 50 -12.52 10.30 7.96
N VAL A 51 -11.77 10.47 9.03
CA VAL A 51 -10.31 10.60 8.98
C VAL A 51 -9.70 9.75 10.08
N ASN A 52 -8.69 8.96 9.70
CA ASN A 52 -7.88 8.19 10.62
C ASN A 52 -6.41 8.52 10.40
N SER A 53 -5.69 8.74 11.48
CA SER A 53 -4.26 9.03 11.44
C SER A 53 -3.47 8.06 12.31
N GLN A 54 -2.27 7.72 11.84
CA GLN A 54 -1.31 6.88 12.54
C GLN A 54 0.03 7.60 12.60
N PHE A 55 0.78 7.43 13.68
CA PHE A 55 2.09 8.04 13.83
C PHE A 55 3.08 7.14 14.52
N THR A 56 4.37 7.38 14.27
CA THR A 56 5.45 6.68 14.96
C THR A 56 5.63 7.20 16.37
N GLN A 57 5.87 6.28 17.29
CA GLN A 57 6.25 6.53 18.67
C GLN A 57 7.61 5.90 18.94
N PRO A 58 8.38 6.40 19.95
CA PRO A 58 9.53 5.66 20.47
C PRO A 58 9.14 4.27 20.92
N GLU A 59 10.06 3.31 20.84
CA GLU A 59 9.81 1.97 21.38
C GLU A 59 9.69 2.00 22.93
N PRO A 60 8.80 1.19 23.50
CA PRO A 60 7.92 0.20 22.87
C PRO A 60 6.63 0.82 22.31
N ALA A 61 6.59 1.01 21.00
CA ALA A 61 5.45 1.64 20.31
C ALA A 61 4.11 0.90 20.52
N LYS A 62 4.15 -0.41 20.76
CA LYS A 62 2.97 -1.26 21.00
C LYS A 62 2.12 -0.85 22.21
N TYR A 63 2.67 -0.07 23.13
CA TYR A 63 1.95 0.44 24.31
C TYR A 63 1.52 1.89 24.13
N SER A 64 2.05 2.58 23.17
CA SER A 64 1.72 3.96 22.91
C SER A 64 0.48 4.05 22.04
N LYS A 65 -0.53 4.74 22.57
CA LYS A 65 -1.77 5.00 21.85
C LYS A 65 -2.04 6.47 21.97
N GLY A 66 -2.01 7.10 20.83
CA GLY A 66 -2.41 8.49 20.74
C GLY A 66 -3.89 8.59 20.42
N PRO A 67 -4.44 9.76 20.53
CA PRO A 67 -5.84 10.04 20.23
C PRO A 67 -6.08 9.84 18.73
N CYS A 68 -6.96 8.93 18.38
CA CYS A 68 -7.24 8.55 16.98
C CYS A 68 -6.01 8.05 16.20
N LEU A 69 -4.87 7.86 16.88
CA LEU A 69 -3.59 7.58 16.25
C LEU A 69 -2.98 6.33 16.87
N GLU A 70 -2.61 5.40 16.00
CA GLU A 70 -1.92 4.18 16.37
C GLU A 70 -0.89 3.83 15.29
N ALA A 71 0.37 3.66 15.66
CA ALA A 71 1.38 3.15 14.76
C ALA A 71 1.18 1.64 14.57
N THR A 72 0.64 1.27 13.43
CA THR A 72 0.47 -0.12 13.01
C THR A 72 1.00 -0.29 11.60
N SER A 73 1.33 -1.53 11.23
CA SER A 73 1.76 -1.83 9.86
C SER A 73 0.60 -1.89 8.86
N PHE A 74 -0.64 -1.76 9.32
CA PHE A 74 -1.85 -1.87 8.49
C PHE A 74 -2.73 -0.64 8.64
N ILE A 75 -3.30 -0.21 7.51
CA ILE A 75 -4.41 0.73 7.51
C ILE A 75 -5.68 -0.08 7.30
N GLN A 76 -6.52 -0.10 8.32
CA GLN A 76 -7.85 -0.74 8.28
C GLN A 76 -8.88 0.23 8.85
N PRO A 77 -9.33 1.21 8.07
CA PRO A 77 -10.25 2.24 8.56
C PRO A 77 -11.67 1.70 8.86
N GLU A 78 -12.04 0.61 8.23
CA GLU A 78 -13.42 0.09 8.29
C GLU A 78 -13.92 -0.19 9.72
N PRO A 79 -13.15 -0.78 10.66
CA PRO A 79 -13.59 -0.97 12.03
C PRO A 79 -13.85 0.33 12.77
N TYR A 80 -13.05 1.36 12.51
CA TYR A 80 -13.14 2.64 13.20
C TYR A 80 -14.35 3.47 12.76
N TYR A 81 -14.79 3.36 11.51
CA TYR A 81 -15.93 4.11 11.00
C TYR A 81 -17.23 3.82 11.73
N TYR A 82 -17.39 2.62 12.23
CA TYR A 82 -18.63 2.20 12.89
C TYR A 82 -18.53 2.23 14.42
N ALA A 83 -17.32 2.11 14.96
CA ALA A 83 -17.11 2.00 16.40
C ALA A 83 -16.94 3.37 17.09
N HIS A 84 -16.29 4.34 16.44
CA HIS A 84 -15.84 5.57 17.13
C HIS A 84 -16.12 6.85 16.34
N HIS A 85 -16.75 6.78 15.18
CA HIS A 85 -16.97 7.94 14.30
C HIS A 85 -15.73 8.85 14.15
N PRO A 86 -14.55 8.31 13.80
CA PRO A 86 -13.33 9.11 13.70
C PRO A 86 -13.48 10.09 12.54
N GLY A 87 -13.64 11.37 12.83
CA GLY A 87 -13.91 12.34 11.80
C GLY A 87 -13.36 13.73 12.07
N ARG A 88 -13.30 14.51 11.01
CA ARG A 88 -13.04 15.93 10.99
C ARG A 88 -14.23 16.54 10.28
N PHE A 89 -15.19 17.04 11.06
CA PHE A 89 -16.46 17.55 10.58
C PHE A 89 -16.54 19.04 10.80
N PHE A 90 -17.21 19.74 9.89
CA PHE A 90 -17.40 21.19 9.95
C PHE A 90 -18.89 21.47 9.83
N TYR A 91 -19.56 21.78 10.96
CA TYR A 91 -20.95 22.17 10.93
C TYR A 91 -21.05 23.64 10.55
N ILE A 92 -22.03 23.97 9.71
CA ILE A 92 -22.33 25.32 9.27
C ILE A 92 -23.82 25.57 9.59
N LYS A 93 -24.10 26.60 10.39
CA LYS A 93 -25.45 27.01 10.71
C LYS A 93 -25.66 28.41 10.23
N ASP A 94 -26.71 28.62 9.45
CA ASP A 94 -27.22 29.96 9.16
C ASP A 94 -28.02 30.45 10.37
N GLU A 95 -27.56 31.51 11.02
CA GLU A 95 -28.19 32.03 12.25
C GLU A 95 -29.54 32.74 12.01
N ILE A 96 -29.86 33.06 10.74
CA ILE A 96 -31.12 33.71 10.38
C ILE A 96 -32.21 32.66 10.09
N SER A 97 -31.92 31.70 9.24
CA SER A 97 -32.85 30.61 8.90
C SER A 97 -32.90 29.50 9.95
N GLY A 98 -31.83 29.32 10.72
CA GLY A 98 -31.65 28.21 11.65
C GLY A 98 -31.25 26.89 10.96
N GLU A 99 -31.17 26.88 9.63
CA GLU A 99 -30.77 25.67 8.88
C GLU A 99 -29.31 25.35 9.10
N MET A 100 -29.01 24.02 9.17
CA MET A 100 -27.68 23.48 9.43
C MET A 100 -27.31 22.38 8.41
N PHE A 101 -26.07 22.39 8.01
CA PHE A 101 -25.47 21.28 7.26
C PHE A 101 -24.02 21.01 7.72
N SER A 102 -23.42 19.94 7.28
CA SER A 102 -22.01 19.64 7.56
C SER A 102 -21.19 19.43 6.29
N ALA A 103 -19.93 19.82 6.37
CA ALA A 103 -18.90 19.50 5.38
C ALA A 103 -17.86 18.55 6.01
N PRO A 104 -17.33 17.57 5.25
CA PRO A 104 -17.67 17.34 3.83
C PRO A 104 -19.07 16.81 3.55
N TYR A 105 -19.62 15.91 4.40
CA TYR A 105 -20.96 15.33 4.26
C TYR A 105 -21.50 14.77 5.58
N GLU A 106 -20.69 13.94 6.27
CA GLU A 106 -21.00 13.47 7.61
C GLU A 106 -20.82 14.62 8.63
N PRO A 107 -21.53 14.60 9.77
CA PRO A 107 -22.52 13.60 10.17
C PRO A 107 -23.99 14.01 9.87
N VAL A 108 -24.24 15.24 9.39
CA VAL A 108 -25.62 15.72 9.13
C VAL A 108 -26.24 15.06 7.90
N LYS A 109 -25.43 14.73 6.90
CA LYS A 109 -25.86 14.06 5.64
C LYS A 109 -26.91 14.86 4.85
N ALA A 110 -26.82 16.20 4.90
CA ALA A 110 -27.73 17.06 4.15
C ALA A 110 -27.60 16.81 2.64
N GLU A 111 -28.69 16.95 1.91
CA GLU A 111 -28.64 17.01 0.45
C GLU A 111 -27.86 18.24 0.02
N LEU A 112 -26.83 18.06 -0.81
CA LEU A 112 -25.89 19.10 -1.23
C LEU A 112 -26.22 19.59 -2.64
N ASP A 113 -26.04 20.90 -2.87
CA ASP A 113 -26.22 21.52 -4.20
C ASP A 113 -25.02 21.21 -5.11
N ARG A 114 -23.81 21.07 -4.52
CA ARG A 114 -22.58 20.64 -5.19
C ARG A 114 -21.67 19.91 -4.24
N PHE A 115 -21.00 18.89 -4.75
CA PHE A 115 -19.99 18.13 -4.03
C PHE A 115 -18.83 17.75 -4.94
N GLU A 116 -17.60 18.04 -4.52
CA GLU A 116 -16.37 17.54 -5.14
C GLU A 116 -15.42 17.05 -4.06
N PHE A 117 -14.85 15.87 -4.26
CA PHE A 117 -13.77 15.32 -3.44
C PHE A 117 -12.57 15.06 -4.35
N THR A 118 -11.46 15.73 -4.10
CA THR A 118 -10.25 15.61 -4.92
C THR A 118 -9.13 14.98 -4.11
N VAL A 119 -8.55 13.91 -4.65
CA VAL A 119 -7.35 13.26 -4.13
C VAL A 119 -6.21 13.61 -5.07
N SER A 120 -5.25 14.39 -4.57
CA SER A 120 -4.01 14.77 -5.26
C SER A 120 -2.82 14.00 -4.68
N LEU A 121 -1.69 14.07 -5.34
CA LEU A 121 -0.46 13.44 -4.86
C LEU A 121 0.03 14.03 -3.52
N THR A 122 -0.34 15.28 -3.22
CA THR A 122 0.19 16.04 -2.09
C THR A 122 -0.84 16.63 -1.16
N GLU A 123 -2.13 16.57 -1.50
CA GLU A 123 -3.22 17.08 -0.67
C GLU A 123 -4.53 16.35 -0.94
N ILE A 124 -5.48 16.47 0.00
CA ILE A 124 -6.85 15.98 -0.15
C ILE A 124 -7.77 17.18 0.06
N SER A 125 -8.74 17.38 -0.83
CA SER A 125 -9.63 18.52 -0.75
C SER A 125 -11.09 18.20 -1.01
N TRP A 126 -11.96 19.03 -0.44
CA TRP A 126 -13.41 18.96 -0.63
C TRP A 126 -13.96 20.33 -0.99
N LEU A 127 -14.90 20.35 -1.91
CA LEU A 127 -15.74 21.51 -2.21
C LEU A 127 -17.20 21.10 -2.03
N VAL A 128 -17.91 21.80 -1.17
CA VAL A 128 -19.30 21.55 -0.84
C VAL A 128 -20.10 22.84 -0.98
N GLU A 129 -21.26 22.82 -1.65
CA GLU A 129 -22.17 23.95 -1.72
C GLU A 129 -23.54 23.53 -1.16
N LYS A 130 -24.10 24.38 -0.28
CA LYS A 130 -25.45 24.29 0.27
C LYS A 130 -25.91 25.67 0.74
N LEU A 131 -27.21 26.00 0.56
CA LEU A 131 -27.80 27.27 0.98
C LEU A 131 -27.10 28.52 0.41
N SER A 132 -26.56 28.44 -0.80
CA SER A 132 -25.68 29.47 -1.39
C SER A 132 -24.42 29.78 -0.57
N ILE A 133 -23.92 28.80 0.18
CA ILE A 133 -22.65 28.84 0.92
C ILE A 133 -21.75 27.79 0.32
N ARG A 134 -20.52 28.19 -0.03
CA ARG A 134 -19.46 27.28 -0.47
C ARG A 134 -18.47 27.04 0.65
N ILE A 135 -18.15 25.77 0.90
CA ILE A 135 -17.12 25.34 1.81
C ILE A 135 -16.01 24.69 1.01
N GLU A 136 -14.80 25.18 1.15
CA GLU A 136 -13.58 24.61 0.61
C GLU A 136 -12.71 24.13 1.79
N LEU A 137 -12.40 22.85 1.82
CA LEU A 137 -11.54 22.23 2.82
C LEU A 137 -10.32 21.65 2.12
N VAL A 138 -9.13 21.87 2.66
CA VAL A 138 -7.89 21.26 2.18
C VAL A 138 -7.14 20.66 3.36
N LEU A 139 -6.83 19.39 3.27
CA LEU A 139 -5.96 18.66 4.17
C LEU A 139 -4.59 18.50 3.52
N SER A 140 -3.56 18.97 4.20
CA SER A 140 -2.16 18.77 3.87
C SER A 140 -1.36 18.34 5.10
N ILE A 141 -0.13 17.86 4.91
CA ILE A 141 0.78 17.49 5.99
C ILE A 141 2.19 18.04 5.70
N PRO A 142 3.00 18.36 6.72
CA PRO A 142 4.43 18.65 6.54
C PRO A 142 5.21 17.39 6.08
N ASN A 143 6.38 17.60 5.52
CA ASN A 143 7.24 16.51 5.04
C ASN A 143 7.89 15.66 6.16
N ASP A 144 8.01 16.16 7.39
CA ASP A 144 8.75 15.49 8.48
C ASP A 144 8.15 15.65 9.89
N GLU A 145 6.94 16.26 10.02
CA GLU A 145 6.26 16.45 11.31
C GLU A 145 4.98 15.61 11.40
N GLN A 146 4.54 15.34 12.63
CA GLN A 146 3.31 14.61 12.94
C GLN A 146 2.15 15.60 13.09
N LEU A 147 1.70 16.18 11.98
CA LEU A 147 0.75 17.29 11.98
C LEU A 147 -0.20 17.22 10.78
N GLU A 148 -1.52 17.28 11.04
CA GLU A 148 -2.54 17.57 10.04
C GLU A 148 -2.73 19.10 9.94
N VAL A 149 -2.65 19.65 8.73
CA VAL A 149 -2.95 21.05 8.43
C VAL A 149 -4.27 21.11 7.67
N TRP A 150 -5.26 21.72 8.27
CA TRP A 150 -6.61 21.86 7.71
C TRP A 150 -6.89 23.33 7.38
N ASP A 151 -7.01 23.64 6.11
CA ASP A 151 -7.38 24.96 5.62
C ASP A 151 -8.87 24.96 5.27
N LEU A 152 -9.62 25.83 5.94
CA LEU A 152 -11.05 26.04 5.76
C LEU A 152 -11.29 27.40 5.09
N LYS A 153 -12.13 27.41 4.03
CA LYS A 153 -12.68 28.66 3.46
C LYS A 153 -14.18 28.53 3.29
N VAL A 154 -14.91 29.50 3.83
CA VAL A 154 -16.37 29.61 3.75
C VAL A 154 -16.71 30.85 2.94
N THR A 155 -17.36 30.67 1.78
CA THR A 155 -17.72 31.76 0.86
C THR A 155 -19.23 31.91 0.77
N ASN A 156 -19.73 33.13 0.94
CA ASN A 156 -21.12 33.50 0.72
C ASN A 156 -21.37 33.75 -0.77
N LEU A 157 -22.07 32.83 -1.44
CA LEU A 157 -22.42 32.93 -2.87
C LEU A 157 -23.70 33.73 -3.12
N SER A 158 -24.43 34.14 -2.06
CA SER A 158 -25.68 34.91 -2.20
C SER A 158 -25.41 36.39 -2.44
N ASN A 159 -26.45 37.11 -2.83
CA ASN A 159 -26.40 38.56 -3.02
C ASN A 159 -26.65 39.36 -1.75
N GLU A 160 -26.82 38.69 -0.61
CA GLU A 160 -27.11 39.28 0.69
C GLU A 160 -26.04 38.92 1.71
N GLN A 161 -25.90 39.72 2.75
CA GLN A 161 -25.03 39.41 3.89
C GLN A 161 -25.60 38.21 4.66
N ARG A 162 -24.72 37.29 5.06
CA ARG A 162 -25.05 36.11 5.87
C ARG A 162 -24.41 36.15 7.24
N LYS A 163 -25.15 35.71 8.24
CA LYS A 163 -24.64 35.48 9.60
C LYS A 163 -24.52 33.99 9.82
N LEU A 164 -23.29 33.50 9.92
CA LEU A 164 -22.99 32.09 9.99
C LEU A 164 -22.28 31.74 11.31
N ALA A 165 -22.70 30.65 11.91
CA ALA A 165 -21.94 29.97 12.96
C ALA A 165 -21.27 28.73 12.39
N ILE A 166 -19.96 28.62 12.59
CA ILE A 166 -19.10 27.59 12.02
C ILE A 166 -18.48 26.79 13.16
N TYR A 167 -18.62 25.42 13.11
CA TYR A 167 -18.17 24.56 14.18
C TYR A 167 -17.29 23.43 13.62
N PRO A 168 -15.97 23.62 13.59
CA PRO A 168 -15.06 22.51 13.42
C PRO A 168 -15.17 21.55 14.61
N TYR A 169 -15.46 20.27 14.33
CA TYR A 169 -15.53 19.18 15.28
C TYR A 169 -14.50 18.11 14.91
N PHE A 170 -13.52 17.88 15.78
CA PHE A 170 -12.51 16.84 15.60
C PHE A 170 -12.67 15.79 16.70
N SER A 171 -12.98 14.55 16.30
CA SER A 171 -13.08 13.44 17.24
C SER A 171 -11.72 13.07 17.81
N ILE A 172 -11.66 12.80 19.11
CA ILE A 172 -10.47 12.37 19.83
C ILE A 172 -10.82 11.08 20.56
N GLY A 173 -10.07 10.00 20.26
CA GLY A 173 -10.28 8.70 20.88
C GLY A 173 -9.00 8.15 21.51
N TYR A 174 -9.13 7.58 22.69
CA TYR A 174 -8.06 6.89 23.38
C TYR A 174 -8.46 5.45 23.65
N MET A 175 -7.49 4.54 23.64
CA MET A 175 -7.76 3.14 23.99
C MET A 175 -8.03 2.93 25.49
N SER A 176 -7.42 3.76 26.34
CA SER A 176 -7.74 3.76 27.77
C SER A 176 -8.88 4.75 28.04
N TRP A 177 -10.00 4.25 28.51
CA TRP A 177 -11.11 5.08 28.95
C TRP A 177 -10.86 5.77 30.29
N MET A 178 -9.84 5.30 31.04
CA MET A 178 -9.46 5.94 32.31
C MET A 178 -8.50 7.11 32.10
N ASN A 179 -8.61 8.10 32.99
CA ASN A 179 -7.69 9.25 33.06
C ASN A 179 -7.62 10.10 31.79
N GLN A 180 -8.65 10.09 30.96
CA GLN A 180 -8.73 10.99 29.82
C GLN A 180 -9.31 12.35 30.25
N SER A 181 -8.80 13.41 29.64
CA SER A 181 -9.22 14.78 29.90
C SER A 181 -9.01 15.67 28.69
N ALA A 182 -9.71 16.79 28.62
CA ALA A 182 -9.45 17.86 27.64
C ALA A 182 -9.74 19.23 28.23
N LYS A 183 -8.92 20.22 27.87
CA LYS A 183 -9.04 21.61 28.30
C LYS A 183 -8.70 22.56 27.17
N TYR A 184 -9.24 23.77 27.23
CA TYR A 184 -8.86 24.87 26.36
C TYR A 184 -7.72 25.67 26.98
N LEU A 185 -6.71 25.98 26.17
CA LEU A 185 -5.55 26.82 26.52
C LEU A 185 -5.64 28.15 25.74
N PRO A 186 -6.12 29.23 26.38
CA PRO A 186 -6.30 30.51 25.69
C PRO A 186 -5.03 31.10 25.07
N GLU A 187 -3.90 30.93 25.75
CA GLU A 187 -2.57 31.43 25.31
C GLU A 187 -2.10 30.79 23.99
N HIS A 188 -2.61 29.60 23.67
CA HIS A 188 -2.31 28.89 22.44
C HIS A 188 -3.48 28.82 21.46
N ASN A 189 -4.67 29.29 21.88
CA ASN A 189 -5.93 29.15 21.14
C ASN A 189 -6.16 27.69 20.70
N ALA A 190 -6.00 26.75 21.62
CA ALA A 190 -5.99 25.33 21.39
C ALA A 190 -6.77 24.54 22.45
N ILE A 191 -7.52 23.54 22.05
CA ILE A 191 -7.98 22.45 22.92
C ILE A 191 -6.88 21.40 22.98
N VAL A 192 -6.53 20.98 24.18
CA VAL A 192 -5.56 19.92 24.45
C VAL A 192 -6.25 18.81 25.19
N ALA A 193 -6.24 17.62 24.62
CA ALA A 193 -6.69 16.39 25.26
C ALA A 193 -5.50 15.54 25.69
N SER A 194 -5.67 14.75 26.74
CA SER A 194 -4.66 13.85 27.26
C SER A 194 -5.25 12.55 27.79
N CYS A 195 -4.45 11.50 27.81
CA CYS A 195 -4.78 10.23 28.39
C CYS A 195 -3.51 9.60 28.97
N VAL A 196 -3.63 8.78 30.00
CA VAL A 196 -2.50 7.99 30.51
C VAL A 196 -2.37 6.72 29.69
N THR A 197 -1.22 6.56 29.02
CA THR A 197 -0.92 5.35 28.28
C THR A 197 -0.64 4.20 29.24
N PRO A 198 -1.38 3.09 29.21
CA PRO A 198 -1.14 1.96 30.09
C PRO A 198 0.17 1.24 29.71
N TYR A 199 0.94 0.82 30.71
CA TYR A 199 2.11 -0.05 30.53
C TYR A 199 1.75 -1.49 30.91
N GLN A 200 2.42 -2.45 30.28
CA GLN A 200 2.21 -3.88 30.57
C GLN A 200 3.37 -4.52 31.33
N LYS A 201 4.57 -3.94 31.23
CA LYS A 201 5.76 -4.42 31.91
C LYS A 201 6.38 -3.30 32.73
N LEU A 202 6.92 -3.67 33.92
CA LEU A 202 7.56 -2.72 34.82
C LEU A 202 8.72 -1.94 34.14
N GLU A 203 9.47 -2.59 33.27
CA GLU A 203 10.59 -2.01 32.53
C GLU A 203 10.16 -0.92 31.51
N ASP A 204 8.88 -0.93 31.11
CA ASP A 204 8.36 0.06 30.16
C ASP A 204 7.88 1.34 30.88
N TYR A 205 7.67 1.30 32.20
CA TYR A 205 7.17 2.44 32.96
C TYR A 205 8.03 3.71 32.80
N PRO A 206 9.37 3.67 32.93
CA PRO A 206 10.20 4.86 32.73
C PRO A 206 10.17 5.43 31.33
N LYS A 207 9.84 4.61 30.31
CA LYS A 207 9.80 5.01 28.91
C LYS A 207 8.53 5.81 28.57
N GLN A 208 7.48 5.70 29.37
CA GLN A 208 6.19 6.38 29.12
C GLN A 208 6.30 7.90 29.07
N LYS A 209 7.26 8.49 29.79
CA LYS A 209 7.53 9.93 29.76
C LYS A 209 7.88 10.47 28.37
N ASN A 210 8.24 9.59 27.43
CA ASN A 210 8.60 9.94 26.05
C ASN A 210 7.45 9.67 25.06
N PHE A 211 6.29 9.20 25.54
CA PHE A 211 5.15 8.92 24.67
C PHE A 211 4.33 10.18 24.43
N LYS A 212 3.94 10.40 23.17
CA LYS A 212 3.02 11.46 22.78
C LYS A 212 1.58 11.03 23.10
N ASP A 213 1.19 11.19 24.36
CA ASP A 213 -0.12 10.84 24.91
C ASP A 213 -1.10 12.01 24.99
N LYS A 214 -0.71 13.15 24.43
CA LYS A 214 -1.56 14.35 24.31
C LYS A 214 -1.83 14.65 22.85
N THR A 215 -3.00 15.23 22.60
CA THR A 215 -3.42 15.70 21.26
C THR A 215 -3.95 17.12 21.36
N TYR A 216 -3.68 17.91 20.35
CA TYR A 216 -4.20 19.26 20.28
C TYR A 216 -4.99 19.51 18.99
N LEU A 217 -6.01 20.37 19.11
CA LEU A 217 -6.59 21.12 18.00
C LEU A 217 -6.32 22.59 18.26
N MET A 218 -5.62 23.25 17.35
CA MET A 218 -5.26 24.67 17.42
C MET A 218 -5.95 25.44 16.30
N SER A 219 -6.43 26.64 16.56
CA SER A 219 -6.95 27.55 15.54
C SER A 219 -6.01 28.73 15.32
N GLU A 220 -5.80 29.12 14.06
CA GLU A 220 -5.09 30.35 13.70
C GLU A 220 -5.85 31.58 14.20
N LYS A 221 -7.15 31.68 13.85
CA LYS A 221 -8.03 32.79 14.25
C LYS A 221 -8.60 32.58 15.64
N PRO A 222 -8.84 33.70 16.39
CA PRO A 222 -9.52 33.63 17.68
C PRO A 222 -10.88 32.91 17.54
N ILE A 223 -11.21 32.09 18.53
CA ILE A 223 -12.49 31.40 18.62
C ILE A 223 -13.53 32.29 19.37
N HIS A 224 -14.79 32.03 19.12
CA HIS A 224 -15.89 32.64 19.88
C HIS A 224 -16.15 31.87 21.19
N SER A 225 -16.21 30.54 21.12
CA SER A 225 -16.36 29.63 22.25
C SER A 225 -15.86 28.21 21.87
N PHE A 226 -15.88 27.30 22.83
CA PHE A 226 -15.42 25.91 22.64
C PHE A 226 -16.28 24.92 23.41
N CYS A 227 -16.19 23.62 23.03
CA CYS A 227 -16.58 22.48 23.85
C CYS A 227 -15.53 21.39 23.69
N ALA A 228 -15.05 20.83 24.82
CA ALA A 228 -14.03 19.79 24.83
C ALA A 228 -14.58 18.42 25.31
N ASN A 229 -15.88 18.30 25.50
CA ASN A 229 -16.59 17.14 26.01
C ASN A 229 -17.56 16.63 24.94
N GLN A 230 -17.39 15.35 24.52
CA GLN A 230 -18.19 14.77 23.45
C GLN A 230 -19.67 14.67 23.83
N GLU A 231 -19.98 14.13 25.00
CA GLU A 231 -21.36 13.93 25.45
C GLU A 231 -22.11 15.26 25.59
N ALA A 232 -21.43 16.28 26.15
CA ALA A 232 -22.02 17.59 26.27
C ALA A 232 -22.31 18.24 24.91
N PHE A 233 -21.41 18.08 23.94
CA PHE A 233 -21.59 18.62 22.58
C PHE A 233 -22.73 17.93 21.86
N GLU A 234 -22.77 16.61 21.89
CA GLU A 234 -23.75 15.82 21.18
C GLU A 234 -25.14 15.89 21.78
N GLY A 235 -25.25 15.82 23.10
CA GLY A 235 -26.54 15.75 23.84
C GLY A 235 -27.40 14.60 23.32
N GLU A 236 -28.71 14.75 23.41
CA GLU A 236 -29.68 13.74 22.93
C GLU A 236 -29.76 13.70 21.38
N GLY A 237 -29.35 14.73 20.68
CA GLY A 237 -29.39 14.82 19.22
C GLY A 237 -28.23 14.05 18.56
N GLY A 238 -27.21 13.66 19.31
CA GLY A 238 -26.02 12.99 18.79
C GLY A 238 -25.26 13.84 17.76
N LEU A 239 -24.31 13.20 17.05
CA LEU A 239 -23.52 13.91 16.04
C LEU A 239 -24.33 14.48 14.87
N SER A 240 -25.45 13.89 14.52
CA SER A 240 -26.25 14.37 13.37
C SER A 240 -27.01 15.69 13.68
N GLN A 241 -27.30 15.96 14.94
CA GLN A 241 -28.02 17.15 15.39
C GLN A 241 -27.56 17.55 16.81
N PRO A 242 -26.31 17.99 17.00
CA PRO A 242 -25.76 18.23 18.33
C PRO A 242 -26.56 19.34 19.08
N ASP A 243 -26.90 19.08 20.34
CA ASP A 243 -27.68 20.00 21.14
C ASP A 243 -26.95 21.31 21.36
N GLU A 244 -25.63 21.30 21.54
CA GLU A 244 -24.84 22.53 21.78
C GLU A 244 -24.85 23.50 20.57
N ILE A 245 -25.10 23.06 19.37
CA ILE A 245 -25.19 23.94 18.18
C ILE A 245 -26.46 24.78 18.23
N ASN A 246 -27.47 24.42 19.04
CA ASN A 246 -28.67 25.20 19.23
C ASN A 246 -28.48 26.36 20.21
N ALA A 247 -27.44 26.31 21.04
CA ALA A 247 -27.06 27.42 21.92
C ALA A 247 -26.36 28.54 21.14
N GLN A 248 -26.47 29.78 21.62
CA GLN A 248 -25.74 30.91 21.03
C GLN A 248 -24.23 30.82 21.26
N ILE A 249 -23.80 30.22 22.36
CA ILE A 249 -22.43 30.08 22.81
C ILE A 249 -22.26 28.63 23.27
N LEU A 250 -21.22 27.97 22.86
CA LEU A 250 -20.87 26.63 23.38
C LEU A 250 -20.57 26.73 24.88
N SER A 251 -20.84 25.67 25.61
CA SER A 251 -20.80 25.62 27.09
C SER A 251 -19.41 25.92 27.70
N SER A 252 -18.35 25.97 26.87
CA SER A 252 -16.96 26.10 27.33
C SER A 252 -16.56 25.00 28.31
N ARG A 253 -17.17 23.81 28.15
CA ARG A 253 -17.01 22.68 29.06
C ARG A 253 -15.72 21.92 28.75
N PRO A 254 -14.79 21.77 29.72
CA PRO A 254 -13.68 20.83 29.62
C PRO A 254 -14.19 19.40 29.80
N SER A 255 -13.36 18.42 29.48
CA SER A 255 -13.61 17.02 29.77
C SER A 255 -12.65 16.51 30.83
N GLN A 256 -13.16 15.76 31.79
CA GLN A 256 -12.33 15.08 32.80
C GLN A 256 -12.99 13.75 33.16
N TYR A 257 -12.28 12.63 32.88
CA TYR A 257 -12.82 11.29 33.04
C TYR A 257 -14.06 11.02 32.16
N GLU A 258 -14.16 11.78 31.06
CA GLU A 258 -15.23 11.71 30.07
C GLU A 258 -14.58 11.69 28.67
N THR A 259 -15.29 11.22 27.67
CA THR A 259 -14.79 11.18 26.30
C THR A 259 -14.52 12.60 25.78
N PRO A 260 -13.27 12.92 25.37
CA PRO A 260 -12.95 14.23 24.84
C PRO A 260 -13.42 14.42 23.40
N ALA A 261 -13.72 15.66 23.04
CA ALA A 261 -13.84 16.11 21.66
C ALA A 261 -13.14 17.47 21.52
N ALA A 262 -12.83 17.89 20.33
CA ALA A 262 -12.30 19.23 20.09
C ALA A 262 -13.25 20.00 19.17
N VAL A 263 -14.00 20.94 19.76
CA VAL A 263 -15.00 21.73 19.06
C VAL A 263 -14.74 23.22 19.30
N PHE A 264 -14.62 23.97 18.21
CA PHE A 264 -14.57 25.43 18.24
C PHE A 264 -15.86 26.01 17.66
N GLN A 265 -16.20 27.24 18.05
CA GLN A 265 -17.25 28.05 17.43
C GLN A 265 -16.63 29.31 16.86
N PHE A 266 -16.96 29.63 15.62
CA PHE A 266 -16.74 30.96 14.99
C PHE A 266 -18.11 31.53 14.64
N ARG A 267 -18.29 32.82 14.86
CA ARG A 267 -19.52 33.52 14.44
C ARG A 267 -19.12 34.66 13.52
N GLU A 268 -19.49 34.55 12.28
CA GLU A 268 -19.02 35.42 11.21
C GLU A 268 -20.18 36.09 10.47
N THR A 269 -20.00 37.35 10.18
CA THR A 269 -20.87 38.08 9.29
C THR A 269 -20.20 38.28 7.94
N ILE A 270 -20.61 37.49 6.93
CA ILE A 270 -19.97 37.47 5.63
C ILE A 270 -20.81 38.25 4.62
N ALA A 271 -20.23 39.32 4.05
CA ALA A 271 -20.86 40.11 2.99
C ALA A 271 -21.17 39.28 1.74
N ALA A 272 -22.07 39.77 0.88
CA ALA A 272 -22.32 39.17 -0.42
C ALA A 272 -21.00 38.98 -1.22
N GLY A 273 -20.73 37.76 -1.69
CA GLY A 273 -19.50 37.41 -2.38
C GLY A 273 -18.23 37.36 -1.50
N GLY A 274 -18.36 37.70 -0.18
CA GLY A 274 -17.24 37.67 0.76
C GLY A 274 -16.90 36.24 1.26
N SER A 275 -15.76 36.10 1.97
CA SER A 275 -15.37 34.83 2.54
C SER A 275 -14.71 34.99 3.91
N PHE A 276 -14.81 33.92 4.72
CA PHE A 276 -14.03 33.66 5.94
C PHE A 276 -13.07 32.53 5.68
N SER A 277 -11.82 32.66 6.10
CA SER A 277 -10.81 31.61 6.02
C SER A 277 -10.15 31.39 7.37
N ASN A 278 -9.82 30.14 7.70
CA ASN A 278 -9.12 29.80 8.94
C ASN A 278 -8.28 28.53 8.74
N ARG A 279 -7.14 28.50 9.41
CA ARG A 279 -6.28 27.31 9.49
C ARG A 279 -6.47 26.62 10.85
N LEU A 280 -6.62 25.31 10.81
CA LEU A 280 -6.69 24.45 11.99
C LEU A 280 -5.52 23.46 11.94
N LEU A 281 -4.90 23.23 13.08
CA LEU A 281 -3.75 22.33 13.23
C LEU A 281 -4.11 21.23 14.22
N PHE A 282 -3.94 19.98 13.82
CA PHE A 282 -4.29 18.83 14.66
C PHE A 282 -3.16 17.80 14.67
N GLY A 283 -2.73 17.38 15.85
CA GLY A 283 -1.66 16.39 15.96
C GLY A 283 -1.35 15.96 17.39
N PRO A 284 -0.49 14.95 17.56
CA PRO A 284 0.00 14.51 18.85
C PRO A 284 1.10 15.43 19.35
N MET A 285 1.26 15.50 20.67
CA MET A 285 2.37 16.20 21.32
C MET A 285 2.80 15.50 22.58
N LEU A 286 4.04 15.73 23.01
CA LEU A 286 4.59 15.29 24.26
C LEU A 286 4.37 16.34 25.38
N MET A 287 4.67 17.60 25.06
CA MET A 287 4.62 18.71 26.02
C MET A 287 3.88 19.93 25.47
N GLU A 288 3.15 20.64 26.33
CA GLU A 288 2.43 21.87 25.93
C GLU A 288 3.36 22.97 25.38
N ALA A 289 4.66 22.96 25.75
CA ALA A 289 5.65 23.91 25.21
C ALA A 289 5.82 23.82 23.68
N GLU A 290 5.51 22.65 23.07
CA GLU A 290 5.58 22.45 21.62
C GLU A 290 4.56 23.34 20.87
N LEU A 291 3.41 23.66 21.50
CA LEU A 291 2.34 24.46 20.90
C LEU A 291 2.82 25.86 20.46
N LYS A 292 3.77 26.45 21.22
CA LYS A 292 4.34 27.76 20.86
C LYS A 292 5.10 27.68 19.53
N SER A 293 5.89 26.63 19.35
CA SER A 293 6.63 26.42 18.10
C SER A 293 5.69 26.14 16.93
N VAL A 294 4.71 25.26 17.13
CA VAL A 294 3.69 24.94 16.11
C VAL A 294 2.94 26.20 15.68
N ARG A 295 2.49 27.04 16.63
CA ARG A 295 1.80 28.28 16.32
C ARG A 295 2.69 29.27 15.55
N THR A 296 3.96 29.40 15.97
CA THR A 296 4.92 30.28 15.30
C THR A 296 5.16 29.83 13.86
N ASN A 297 5.35 28.52 13.66
CA ASN A 297 5.70 27.98 12.34
C ASN A 297 4.51 27.95 11.37
N TYR A 298 3.30 27.64 11.82
CA TYR A 298 2.16 27.35 10.93
C TYR A 298 1.04 28.40 10.95
N CYS A 299 0.91 29.21 12.01
CA CYS A 299 -0.09 30.28 12.10
C CYS A 299 0.51 31.66 11.89
N ASN A 300 1.70 31.92 12.43
CA ASN A 300 2.30 33.24 12.43
C ASN A 300 3.37 33.44 11.35
N ASN A 301 3.69 32.41 10.57
CA ASN A 301 4.68 32.48 9.50
C ASN A 301 3.99 32.85 8.16
N PRO A 302 4.28 34.06 7.60
CA PRO A 302 3.66 34.49 6.34
C PRO A 302 3.96 33.55 5.14
N SER A 303 5.10 32.84 5.18
CA SER A 303 5.46 31.87 4.13
C SER A 303 4.68 30.56 4.20
N ARG A 304 3.91 30.33 5.24
CA ARG A 304 3.07 29.15 5.47
C ARG A 304 1.58 29.53 5.62
N SER A 305 1.18 30.66 5.05
CA SER A 305 -0.22 31.12 5.08
C SER A 305 -1.09 30.40 4.05
N PHE A 306 -2.40 30.47 4.25
CA PHE A 306 -3.43 29.85 3.40
C PHE A 306 -3.34 30.22 1.89
N ASP A 307 -2.73 31.34 1.54
CA ASP A 307 -2.68 31.85 0.16
C ASP A 307 -1.50 31.25 -0.64
N ASN A 308 -1.84 30.43 -1.62
CA ASN A 308 -1.14 30.00 -2.87
C ASN A 308 0.38 29.73 -2.94
N LYS A 309 1.16 30.01 -1.91
CA LYS A 309 2.62 29.73 -1.85
C LYS A 309 3.00 29.16 -0.48
N ASP A 310 2.14 28.31 0.08
CA ASP A 310 2.41 27.66 1.34
C ASP A 310 3.69 26.82 1.27
N LEU A 311 4.70 27.24 2.00
CA LEU A 311 5.98 26.56 2.10
C LEU A 311 5.82 25.08 2.53
N THR A 312 4.86 24.79 3.40
CA THR A 312 4.55 23.41 3.83
C THR A 312 4.16 22.53 2.65
N ARG A 313 3.29 23.01 1.77
CA ARG A 313 2.87 22.28 0.57
C ARG A 313 4.01 22.12 -0.43
N LEU A 314 4.83 23.15 -0.60
CA LEU A 314 6.00 23.10 -1.49
C LEU A 314 7.05 22.10 -0.98
N GLU A 315 7.36 22.11 0.31
CA GLU A 315 8.28 21.14 0.94
C GLU A 315 7.76 19.71 0.78
N TYR A 316 6.47 19.48 1.01
CA TYR A 316 5.85 18.17 0.83
C TYR A 316 5.80 17.75 -0.64
N GLN A 317 5.57 18.69 -1.57
CA GLN A 317 5.64 18.43 -3.00
C GLN A 317 7.05 17.98 -3.42
N ASN A 318 8.11 18.65 -2.92
CA ASN A 318 9.49 18.28 -3.17
C ASN A 318 9.82 16.88 -2.60
N TYR A 319 9.27 16.53 -1.43
CA TYR A 319 9.40 15.19 -0.88
C TYR A 319 8.73 14.15 -1.78
N MET A 320 7.51 14.40 -2.26
CA MET A 320 6.80 13.50 -3.16
C MET A 320 7.42 13.40 -4.55
N GLN A 321 8.20 14.39 -5.03
CA GLN A 321 8.96 14.28 -6.27
C GLN A 321 10.00 13.17 -6.25
N GLN A 322 10.45 12.72 -5.08
CA GLN A 322 11.33 11.55 -4.95
C GLN A 322 10.64 10.23 -5.30
N ALA A 323 9.33 10.21 -5.32
CA ALA A 323 8.51 9.05 -5.66
C ALA A 323 8.29 8.86 -7.17
N GLN A 324 9.17 9.39 -8.02
CA GLN A 324 9.07 9.21 -9.47
C GLN A 324 9.68 7.89 -9.92
N GLY A 325 8.89 7.06 -10.61
CA GLY A 325 9.35 5.80 -11.18
C GLY A 325 10.31 5.97 -12.36
N CYS A 326 11.02 4.90 -12.70
CA CYS A 326 11.93 4.90 -13.86
C CYS A 326 11.22 4.77 -15.21
N ILE A 327 9.90 4.57 -15.22
CA ILE A 327 9.08 4.51 -16.44
C ILE A 327 7.96 5.55 -16.42
N GLN A 328 7.61 6.05 -17.61
CA GLN A 328 6.37 6.76 -17.93
C GLN A 328 5.76 6.12 -19.17
N ILE A 329 4.47 5.83 -19.15
CA ILE A 329 3.80 5.08 -20.21
C ILE A 329 2.70 5.91 -20.86
N SER A 330 2.41 5.59 -22.12
CA SER A 330 1.22 6.03 -22.84
C SER A 330 0.71 4.84 -23.66
N THR A 331 -0.50 4.41 -23.34
CA THR A 331 -1.12 3.20 -23.89
C THR A 331 -2.55 3.49 -24.31
N PRO A 332 -3.26 2.56 -24.97
CA PRO A 332 -4.70 2.69 -25.22
C PRO A 332 -5.57 2.68 -23.95
N GLU A 333 -4.99 2.51 -22.76
CA GLU A 333 -5.69 2.36 -21.47
C GLU A 333 -5.39 3.55 -20.53
N PRO A 334 -6.17 4.64 -20.57
CA PRO A 334 -5.89 5.86 -19.82
C PRO A 334 -5.86 5.68 -18.29
N GLU A 335 -6.64 4.73 -17.75
CA GLU A 335 -6.64 4.40 -16.32
C GLU A 335 -5.33 3.75 -15.90
N LEU A 336 -4.76 2.87 -16.74
CA LEU A 336 -3.46 2.27 -16.51
C LEU A 336 -2.35 3.32 -16.55
N ASP A 337 -2.36 4.20 -17.58
CA ASP A 337 -1.40 5.29 -17.74
C ASP A 337 -1.40 6.20 -16.52
N HIS A 338 -2.60 6.63 -16.06
CA HIS A 338 -2.77 7.47 -14.89
C HIS A 338 -2.21 6.81 -13.62
N PHE A 339 -2.52 5.53 -13.40
CA PHE A 339 -2.02 4.81 -12.23
C PHE A 339 -0.51 4.62 -12.26
N VAL A 340 0.05 4.14 -13.36
CA VAL A 340 1.49 3.84 -13.49
C VAL A 340 2.35 5.09 -13.44
N ASN A 341 1.89 6.19 -14.05
CA ASN A 341 2.66 7.43 -14.11
C ASN A 341 2.66 8.23 -12.80
N TYR A 342 1.63 8.06 -11.94
CA TYR A 342 1.46 8.89 -10.75
C TYR A 342 1.34 8.10 -9.45
N TRP A 343 0.45 7.10 -9.39
CA TRP A 343 0.05 6.47 -8.11
C TRP A 343 0.90 5.25 -7.73
N LEU A 344 1.27 4.42 -8.70
CA LEU A 344 2.08 3.23 -8.45
C LEU A 344 3.45 3.56 -7.86
N PRO A 345 4.25 4.49 -8.44
CA PRO A 345 5.54 4.87 -7.84
C PRO A 345 5.36 5.47 -6.43
N ARG A 346 4.30 6.24 -6.21
CA ARG A 346 3.97 6.83 -4.92
C ARG A 346 3.66 5.76 -3.87
N GLN A 347 2.90 4.72 -4.22
CA GLN A 347 2.60 3.59 -3.31
C GLN A 347 3.86 2.77 -3.00
N ILE A 348 4.76 2.53 -3.97
CA ILE A 348 6.05 1.88 -3.75
C ILE A 348 6.91 2.71 -2.79
N PHE A 349 6.97 4.03 -2.99
CA PHE A 349 7.72 4.94 -2.12
C PHE A 349 7.20 4.91 -0.67
N TYR A 350 5.88 4.86 -0.46
CA TYR A 350 5.29 4.66 0.87
C TYR A 350 5.80 3.37 1.55
N HIS A 351 5.83 2.27 0.82
CA HIS A 351 6.29 0.99 1.38
C HIS A 351 7.79 1.02 1.70
N GLY A 352 8.62 1.52 0.81
CA GLY A 352 10.07 1.50 0.96
C GLY A 352 10.62 2.59 1.87
N ASP A 353 10.17 3.84 1.74
CA ASP A 353 10.70 4.97 2.51
C ASP A 353 10.09 5.05 3.92
N VAL A 354 8.80 4.75 4.04
CA VAL A 354 8.03 4.88 5.29
C VAL A 354 7.95 3.56 6.08
N ASN A 355 8.19 2.42 5.42
CA ASN A 355 8.08 1.09 6.02
C ASN A 355 6.74 0.87 6.75
N ARG A 356 5.65 1.45 6.23
CA ARG A 356 4.30 1.37 6.82
C ARG A 356 4.23 1.84 8.28
N LEU A 357 5.09 2.77 8.68
CA LEU A 357 5.25 3.24 10.07
C LEU A 357 5.54 2.12 11.08
N THR A 358 6.20 1.03 10.66
CA THR A 358 6.65 0.00 11.60
C THR A 358 8.17 0.07 11.79
N SER A 359 8.65 -0.24 13.00
CA SER A 359 10.07 -0.30 13.34
C SER A 359 10.69 -1.69 13.14
N ASP A 360 9.85 -2.71 12.88
CA ASP A 360 10.24 -4.10 12.69
C ASP A 360 9.48 -4.73 11.50
N PRO A 361 9.58 -4.18 10.26
CA PRO A 361 8.89 -4.77 9.12
C PRO A 361 9.29 -6.23 8.95
N GLN A 362 8.30 -7.08 8.64
CA GLN A 362 8.55 -8.49 8.36
C GLN A 362 9.57 -8.63 7.22
N THR A 363 10.58 -9.46 7.40
CA THR A 363 11.74 -9.57 6.48
C THR A 363 11.34 -9.78 5.03
N ARG A 364 10.42 -10.68 4.75
CA ARG A 364 9.88 -10.92 3.40
C ARG A 364 9.28 -9.65 2.78
N ASN A 365 8.52 -8.88 3.55
CA ASN A 365 7.91 -7.65 3.08
C ASN A 365 8.96 -6.55 2.87
N TYR A 366 9.90 -6.40 3.80
CA TYR A 366 10.99 -5.43 3.71
C TYR A 366 11.84 -5.63 2.45
N LEU A 367 12.25 -6.86 2.16
CA LEU A 367 13.04 -7.17 0.96
C LEU A 367 12.27 -6.87 -0.33
N GLN A 368 10.99 -7.25 -0.41
CA GLN A 368 10.17 -7.00 -1.60
C GLN A 368 9.82 -5.52 -1.79
N ASP A 369 9.59 -4.78 -0.70
CA ASP A 369 9.34 -3.33 -0.79
C ASP A 369 10.57 -2.61 -1.37
N HIS A 370 11.77 -3.03 -0.95
CA HIS A 370 13.02 -2.45 -1.45
C HIS A 370 13.42 -3.00 -2.83
N MET A 371 12.92 -4.15 -3.26
CA MET A 371 12.94 -4.54 -4.67
C MET A 371 12.22 -3.49 -5.53
N GLY A 372 11.04 -3.03 -5.11
CA GLY A 372 10.32 -1.95 -5.78
C GLY A 372 11.10 -0.62 -5.78
N MET A 373 11.79 -0.31 -4.67
CA MET A 373 12.62 0.89 -4.56
C MET A 373 13.82 0.87 -5.51
N SER A 374 14.23 -0.28 -6.03
CA SER A 374 15.27 -0.34 -7.07
C SER A 374 14.89 0.46 -8.33
N TYR A 375 13.59 0.57 -8.63
CA TYR A 375 13.06 1.35 -9.75
C TYR A 375 12.76 2.82 -9.43
N ILE A 376 12.73 3.20 -8.15
CA ILE A 376 12.37 4.55 -7.69
C ILE A 376 13.60 5.29 -7.16
N LYS A 377 14.27 4.68 -6.16
CA LYS A 377 15.42 5.25 -5.45
C LYS A 377 16.43 4.14 -5.12
N PRO A 378 17.25 3.70 -6.11
CA PRO A 378 18.16 2.55 -5.96
C PRO A 378 19.12 2.65 -4.77
N SER A 379 19.55 3.86 -4.41
CA SER A 379 20.41 4.08 -3.23
C SER A 379 19.74 3.66 -1.91
N LEU A 380 18.44 3.90 -1.78
CA LEU A 380 17.67 3.44 -0.61
C LEU A 380 17.50 1.92 -0.61
N ALA A 381 17.24 1.33 -1.76
CA ALA A 381 17.20 -0.13 -1.92
C ALA A 381 18.52 -0.79 -1.49
N LYS A 382 19.66 -0.25 -1.96
CA LYS A 382 21.00 -0.71 -1.56
C LYS A 382 21.20 -0.68 -0.05
N SER A 383 20.90 0.46 0.59
CA SER A 383 21.04 0.62 2.04
C SER A 383 20.16 -0.36 2.81
N ALA A 384 18.94 -0.61 2.33
CA ALA A 384 18.00 -1.52 2.95
C ALA A 384 18.45 -2.99 2.83
N PHE A 385 18.97 -3.42 1.68
CA PHE A 385 19.53 -4.76 1.53
C PHE A 385 20.74 -4.97 2.47
N ILE A 386 21.64 -4.01 2.57
CA ILE A 386 22.76 -4.04 3.52
C ILE A 386 22.25 -4.18 4.96
N ASN A 387 21.23 -3.38 5.36
CA ASN A 387 20.65 -3.46 6.69
C ASN A 387 20.00 -4.83 6.97
N ALA A 388 19.30 -5.41 6.02
CA ALA A 388 18.69 -6.73 6.18
C ALA A 388 19.76 -7.83 6.32
N ILE A 389 20.79 -7.81 5.47
CA ILE A 389 21.86 -8.81 5.47
C ILE A 389 22.72 -8.72 6.75
N SER A 390 22.96 -7.51 7.26
CA SER A 390 23.71 -7.32 8.52
C SER A 390 23.02 -7.91 9.76
N GLN A 391 21.72 -8.25 9.67
CA GLN A 391 20.95 -8.89 10.75
C GLN A 391 20.82 -10.41 10.55
N GLN A 392 21.39 -10.97 9.47
CA GLN A 392 21.42 -12.41 9.20
C GLN A 392 22.36 -13.11 10.19
N LYS A 393 21.94 -14.27 10.74
CA LYS A 393 22.77 -15.11 11.59
C LYS A 393 23.85 -15.87 10.79
N ASN A 394 24.95 -16.25 11.41
CA ASN A 394 26.01 -17.06 10.80
C ASN A 394 25.50 -18.44 10.29
N SER A 395 24.37 -18.92 10.85
CA SER A 395 23.67 -20.09 10.30
C SER A 395 23.10 -19.91 8.91
N GLY A 396 23.03 -18.66 8.42
CA GLY A 396 22.36 -18.27 7.18
C GLY A 396 20.89 -17.87 7.35
N GLU A 397 20.31 -18.04 8.54
CA GLU A 397 18.94 -17.67 8.85
C GLU A 397 18.76 -16.15 8.88
N LEU A 398 17.74 -15.64 8.19
CA LEU A 398 17.26 -14.26 8.34
C LEU A 398 16.23 -14.17 9.46
N PRO A 399 16.20 -13.08 10.25
CA PRO A 399 15.17 -12.89 11.29
C PRO A 399 13.80 -12.70 10.66
N ASP A 400 12.72 -12.93 11.44
CA ASP A 400 11.35 -12.72 10.97
C ASP A 400 11.01 -11.25 10.70
N GLY A 401 11.67 -10.32 11.38
CA GLY A 401 11.53 -8.87 11.15
C GLY A 401 12.88 -8.18 11.16
N ILE A 402 13.01 -7.15 10.34
CA ILE A 402 14.21 -6.31 10.26
C ILE A 402 14.06 -5.13 11.21
N LEU A 403 14.97 -5.00 12.17
CA LEU A 403 14.99 -3.88 13.10
C LEU A 403 15.55 -2.64 12.41
N LEU A 404 14.76 -1.55 12.37
CA LEU A 404 15.14 -0.33 11.67
C LEU A 404 16.00 0.63 12.48
N HIS A 405 16.05 0.46 13.80
CA HIS A 405 16.89 1.25 14.71
C HIS A 405 17.19 0.47 16.00
N GLU A 406 18.19 0.90 16.75
CA GLU A 406 18.67 0.20 17.96
C GLU A 406 17.62 -0.02 19.07
N GLN A 407 16.59 0.83 19.14
CA GLN A 407 15.51 0.71 20.12
C GLN A 407 14.35 -0.14 19.63
N ALA A 408 14.37 -0.60 18.39
CA ALA A 408 13.32 -1.43 17.82
C ALA A 408 13.36 -2.83 18.42
N THR A 409 12.19 -3.41 18.61
CA THR A 409 12.03 -4.80 19.08
C THR A 409 11.04 -5.54 18.20
N LEU A 410 11.24 -6.84 18.01
CA LEU A 410 10.30 -7.66 17.26
C LEU A 410 8.94 -7.70 17.96
N LYS A 411 7.89 -7.30 17.24
CA LYS A 411 6.50 -7.41 17.69
C LYS A 411 6.03 -8.86 17.59
N TYR A 412 4.93 -9.17 18.28
CA TYR A 412 4.42 -10.53 18.38
C TYR A 412 4.28 -11.26 17.04
N ILE A 413 3.80 -10.56 15.99
CA ILE A 413 3.63 -11.17 14.67
C ILE A 413 4.96 -11.63 14.06
N ASN A 414 6.06 -10.95 14.38
CA ASN A 414 7.41 -11.24 13.88
C ASN A 414 8.23 -12.11 14.86
N GLN A 415 7.58 -12.71 15.84
CA GLN A 415 8.18 -13.69 16.75
C GLN A 415 7.78 -15.13 16.41
N ILE A 416 6.95 -15.32 15.40
CA ILE A 416 6.53 -16.63 14.88
C ILE A 416 7.42 -16.98 13.70
N PRO A 417 8.22 -18.06 13.76
CA PRO A 417 9.14 -18.40 12.69
C PRO A 417 8.42 -18.71 11.37
N HIS A 418 8.82 -18.02 10.31
CA HIS A 418 8.39 -18.30 8.94
C HIS A 418 9.55 -18.87 8.14
N ALA A 419 9.26 -19.85 7.30
CA ALA A 419 10.30 -20.63 6.60
C ALA A 419 10.79 -19.97 5.30
N ASP A 420 10.19 -18.86 4.86
CA ASP A 420 10.39 -18.34 3.50
C ASP A 420 11.31 -17.11 3.38
N HIS A 421 11.79 -16.53 4.48
CA HIS A 421 12.51 -15.25 4.41
C HIS A 421 13.72 -15.28 3.49
N ASN A 422 14.46 -16.38 3.51
CA ASN A 422 15.72 -16.53 2.77
C ASN A 422 15.54 -16.57 1.25
N VAL A 423 14.39 -17.07 0.73
CA VAL A 423 14.17 -17.13 -0.74
C VAL A 423 14.13 -15.73 -1.36
N TRP A 424 13.65 -14.72 -0.59
CA TRP A 424 13.47 -13.37 -1.09
C TRP A 424 14.76 -12.61 -1.32
N LEU A 425 15.85 -13.02 -0.66
CA LEU A 425 17.12 -12.30 -0.75
C LEU A 425 17.71 -12.34 -2.17
N PRO A 426 17.99 -13.49 -2.82
CA PRO A 426 18.50 -13.52 -4.18
C PRO A 426 17.45 -13.03 -5.21
N ILE A 427 16.15 -13.27 -4.99
CA ILE A 427 15.09 -12.82 -5.89
C ILE A 427 15.03 -11.29 -5.97
N CYS A 428 15.07 -10.61 -4.82
CA CYS A 428 15.02 -9.15 -4.76
C CYS A 428 16.33 -8.51 -5.23
N LEU A 429 17.48 -9.10 -4.87
CA LEU A 429 18.78 -8.64 -5.33
C LEU A 429 18.96 -8.81 -6.85
N SER A 430 18.44 -9.87 -7.46
CA SER A 430 18.44 -10.04 -8.91
C SER A 430 17.77 -8.86 -9.62
N ALA A 431 16.60 -8.43 -9.16
CA ALA A 431 15.93 -7.25 -9.71
C ALA A 431 16.74 -5.96 -9.52
N TYR A 432 17.38 -5.80 -8.35
CA TYR A 432 18.25 -4.65 -8.09
C TYR A 432 19.47 -4.63 -9.02
N LEU A 433 20.15 -5.75 -9.18
CA LEU A 433 21.34 -5.88 -10.05
C LEU A 433 21.00 -5.66 -11.53
N LYS A 434 19.86 -6.17 -11.98
CA LYS A 434 19.35 -5.89 -13.34
C LYS A 434 19.12 -4.40 -13.56
N GLU A 435 18.60 -3.68 -12.57
CA GLU A 435 18.32 -2.25 -12.70
C GLU A 435 19.57 -1.37 -12.58
N THR A 436 20.52 -1.75 -11.75
CA THR A 436 21.65 -0.90 -11.38
C THR A 436 23.01 -1.31 -11.92
N ASN A 437 23.16 -2.58 -12.30
CA ASN A 437 24.46 -3.23 -12.62
C ASN A 437 25.50 -3.13 -11.48
N ASP A 438 25.08 -2.95 -10.22
CA ASP A 438 25.94 -2.71 -9.05
C ASP A 438 26.43 -4.03 -8.43
N TYR A 439 27.23 -4.78 -9.17
CA TYR A 439 27.83 -6.05 -8.70
C TYR A 439 28.88 -5.84 -7.58
N ASP A 440 29.38 -4.63 -7.41
CA ASP A 440 30.32 -4.31 -6.31
C ASP A 440 29.64 -4.45 -4.94
N LEU A 441 28.35 -4.28 -4.84
CA LEU A 441 27.57 -4.59 -3.63
C LEU A 441 27.87 -5.98 -3.10
N LEU A 442 27.98 -6.97 -3.97
CA LEU A 442 28.18 -8.38 -3.57
C LEU A 442 29.56 -8.67 -2.98
N GLN A 443 30.54 -7.77 -3.19
CA GLN A 443 31.89 -7.88 -2.64
C GLN A 443 32.06 -7.17 -1.29
N MET A 444 31.08 -6.36 -0.89
CA MET A 444 31.12 -5.65 0.40
C MET A 444 31.17 -6.66 1.56
N GLN A 445 32.01 -6.33 2.57
CA GLN A 445 32.19 -7.16 3.75
C GLN A 445 31.23 -6.72 4.86
N LEU A 446 30.45 -7.64 5.41
CA LEU A 446 29.55 -7.42 6.54
C LEU A 446 29.79 -8.46 7.65
N CYS A 447 29.53 -8.03 8.89
CA CYS A 447 29.43 -8.97 10.02
C CYS A 447 28.07 -9.68 10.00
N TRP A 448 28.02 -10.85 10.61
CA TRP A 448 26.77 -11.54 10.92
C TRP A 448 26.05 -10.85 12.08
N GLY A 449 24.73 -10.98 12.15
CA GLY A 449 23.95 -10.45 13.26
C GLY A 449 24.28 -11.05 14.65
N ASP A 450 24.91 -12.22 14.66
CA ASP A 450 25.33 -12.96 15.86
C ASP A 450 26.84 -13.25 15.94
N SER A 451 27.67 -12.73 15.00
CA SER A 451 29.10 -12.91 14.97
C SER A 451 29.82 -11.70 14.37
N ALA A 452 31.02 -11.40 14.90
CA ALA A 452 31.90 -10.35 14.39
C ALA A 452 32.75 -10.80 13.18
N GLU A 453 32.56 -12.00 12.70
CA GLU A 453 33.24 -12.49 11.49
C GLU A 453 32.76 -11.72 10.27
N LEU A 454 33.72 -11.25 9.45
CA LEU A 454 33.44 -10.50 8.22
C LEU A 454 33.38 -11.46 7.03
N ASN A 455 32.29 -11.42 6.29
CA ASN A 455 32.10 -12.15 5.05
C ASN A 455 31.51 -11.23 3.99
N SER A 456 31.77 -11.53 2.72
CA SER A 456 31.17 -10.79 1.61
C SER A 456 29.64 -11.02 1.55
N ILE A 457 28.91 -10.05 1.02
CA ILE A 457 27.46 -10.22 0.79
C ILE A 457 27.19 -11.46 -0.05
N ALA A 458 28.05 -11.79 -1.03
CA ALA A 458 27.92 -13.03 -1.79
C ALA A 458 27.97 -14.28 -0.90
N GLU A 459 28.86 -14.32 0.12
CA GLU A 459 28.92 -15.43 1.10
C GLU A 459 27.70 -15.44 2.03
N HIS A 460 27.14 -14.28 2.39
CA HIS A 460 25.87 -14.20 3.12
C HIS A 460 24.73 -14.86 2.34
N ILE A 461 24.68 -14.64 1.02
CA ILE A 461 23.65 -15.26 0.18
C ILE A 461 23.91 -16.77 0.01
N ASP A 462 25.16 -17.20 -0.15
CA ASP A 462 25.50 -18.63 -0.13
C ASP A 462 24.97 -19.31 1.14
N ARG A 463 25.22 -18.72 2.31
CA ARG A 463 24.70 -19.24 3.59
C ARG A 463 23.17 -19.25 3.65
N ALA A 464 22.51 -18.25 3.07
CA ALA A 464 21.04 -18.25 2.97
C ALA A 464 20.53 -19.41 2.12
N MET A 465 21.21 -19.73 1.01
CA MET A 465 20.88 -20.89 0.17
C MET A 465 21.17 -22.22 0.88
N ASP A 466 22.30 -22.33 1.55
CA ASP A 466 22.66 -23.53 2.36
C ASP A 466 21.60 -23.75 3.48
N PHE A 467 21.14 -22.69 4.13
CA PHE A 467 20.06 -22.78 5.13
C PHE A 467 18.79 -23.39 4.54
N LEU A 468 18.33 -22.90 3.38
CA LEU A 468 17.15 -23.45 2.69
C LEU A 468 17.35 -24.92 2.27
N LEU A 469 18.54 -25.26 1.75
CA LEU A 469 18.86 -26.60 1.34
C LEU A 469 18.93 -27.59 2.51
N ASN A 470 19.29 -27.12 3.70
CA ASN A 470 19.32 -27.93 4.93
C ASN A 470 17.94 -28.03 5.62
N ALA A 471 17.01 -27.09 5.33
CA ALA A 471 15.65 -27.05 5.90
C ALA A 471 14.65 -27.88 5.06
N ARG A 472 15.05 -29.12 4.69
CA ARG A 472 14.26 -30.04 3.86
C ARG A 472 14.11 -31.40 4.56
N ASP A 473 13.05 -32.10 4.25
CA ASP A 473 12.84 -33.48 4.70
C ASP A 473 13.74 -34.50 3.96
N GLU A 474 13.66 -35.74 4.32
CA GLU A 474 14.43 -36.83 3.71
C GLU A 474 14.15 -37.03 2.22
N ARG A 475 13.03 -36.52 1.70
CA ARG A 475 12.67 -36.51 0.28
C ARG A 475 13.27 -35.33 -0.48
N GLY A 476 13.83 -34.34 0.23
CA GLY A 476 14.33 -33.09 -0.32
C GLY A 476 13.28 -31.98 -0.46
N LEU A 477 12.15 -32.07 0.22
CA LEU A 477 11.06 -31.10 0.18
C LEU A 477 11.15 -30.12 1.32
N SER A 478 10.89 -28.82 1.09
CA SER A 478 11.05 -27.75 2.08
C SER A 478 10.00 -27.84 3.20
N TYR A 479 10.45 -27.86 4.46
CA TYR A 479 9.58 -27.79 5.64
C TYR A 479 8.81 -26.48 5.67
N ILE A 480 7.50 -26.51 6.02
CA ILE A 480 6.68 -25.31 6.19
C ILE A 480 6.80 -24.69 7.58
N VAL A 481 7.26 -25.46 8.58
CA VAL A 481 7.39 -25.03 9.98
C VAL A 481 6.06 -24.45 10.52
N GLN A 482 6.04 -23.20 11.00
CA GLN A 482 4.83 -22.54 11.50
C GLN A 482 4.20 -21.61 10.45
N GLY A 483 4.69 -21.59 9.22
CA GLY A 483 4.19 -20.86 8.07
C GLY A 483 5.24 -20.63 7.00
N ASP A 484 4.76 -20.49 5.78
CA ASP A 484 5.52 -19.96 4.66
C ASP A 484 4.97 -18.57 4.32
N TRP A 485 5.02 -18.12 3.06
CA TRP A 485 4.41 -16.88 2.61
C TRP A 485 2.92 -16.72 3.03
N CYS A 486 2.22 -17.83 3.22
CA CYS A 486 0.85 -17.87 3.74
C CYS A 486 0.86 -18.10 5.26
N ASP A 487 1.13 -17.05 6.03
CA ASP A 487 1.27 -17.06 7.50
C ASP A 487 0.19 -17.86 8.25
N PRO A 488 -1.11 -17.82 7.85
CA PRO A 488 -2.14 -18.53 8.62
C PRO A 488 -2.26 -20.03 8.33
N MET A 489 -1.35 -20.63 7.57
CA MET A 489 -1.26 -22.09 7.40
C MET A 489 -0.38 -22.76 8.50
N ASN A 490 -0.52 -22.28 9.71
CA ASN A 490 0.38 -22.55 10.82
C ASN A 490 0.26 -23.95 11.46
N MET A 491 -0.66 -24.78 11.00
CA MET A 491 -0.84 -26.15 11.52
C MET A 491 -0.34 -27.24 10.58
N VAL A 492 -0.01 -26.91 9.32
CA VAL A 492 0.45 -27.90 8.33
C VAL A 492 1.73 -28.61 8.77
N GLY A 493 2.67 -27.87 9.36
CA GLY A 493 3.99 -28.38 9.79
C GLY A 493 4.29 -28.18 11.28
N HIS A 494 3.27 -28.00 12.14
CA HIS A 494 3.48 -27.71 13.56
C HIS A 494 4.14 -28.87 14.36
N LYS A 495 4.10 -30.11 13.83
CA LYS A 495 4.81 -31.26 14.40
C LYS A 495 6.21 -31.47 13.77
N GLY A 496 6.64 -30.56 12.89
CA GLY A 496 7.98 -30.58 12.28
C GLY A 496 8.18 -31.53 11.09
N LYS A 497 7.08 -32.02 10.48
CA LYS A 497 7.13 -32.95 9.34
C LYS A 497 6.46 -32.39 8.08
N GLY A 498 5.54 -31.45 8.21
CA GLY A 498 4.80 -30.88 7.12
C GLY A 498 5.70 -30.11 6.13
N VAL A 499 5.42 -30.23 4.84
CA VAL A 499 6.19 -29.59 3.76
C VAL A 499 5.32 -28.74 2.86
N SER A 500 5.90 -27.68 2.30
CA SER A 500 5.27 -26.74 1.39
C SER A 500 5.71 -26.96 -0.05
N ALA A 501 4.76 -27.20 -0.94
CA ALA A 501 5.03 -27.21 -2.39
C ALA A 501 5.49 -25.83 -2.86
N TRP A 502 4.79 -24.77 -2.42
CA TRP A 502 5.17 -23.40 -2.78
C TRP A 502 6.59 -23.05 -2.34
N LEU A 503 6.98 -23.37 -1.10
CA LEU A 503 8.33 -23.03 -0.60
C LEU A 503 9.42 -23.85 -1.33
N THR A 504 9.14 -25.11 -1.67
CA THR A 504 10.05 -25.93 -2.49
C THR A 504 10.26 -25.29 -3.87
N MET A 505 9.19 -24.77 -4.51
CA MET A 505 9.27 -24.05 -5.78
C MET A 505 9.99 -22.70 -5.63
N ALA A 506 9.71 -21.96 -4.56
CA ALA A 506 10.36 -20.67 -4.28
C ALA A 506 11.85 -20.84 -4.01
N THR A 507 12.25 -21.91 -3.31
CA THR A 507 13.66 -22.29 -3.12
C THR A 507 14.31 -22.60 -4.47
N SER A 508 13.63 -23.36 -5.31
CA SER A 508 14.13 -23.68 -6.67
C SER A 508 14.34 -22.40 -7.50
N TYR A 509 13.39 -21.45 -7.44
CA TYR A 509 13.51 -20.17 -8.15
C TYR A 509 14.66 -19.31 -7.59
N ALA A 510 14.80 -19.25 -6.26
CA ALA A 510 15.88 -18.53 -5.61
C ALA A 510 17.27 -19.08 -5.99
N LEU A 511 17.43 -20.40 -6.06
CA LEU A 511 18.65 -21.07 -6.52
C LEU A 511 18.97 -20.77 -7.99
N LYS A 512 17.95 -20.73 -8.85
CA LYS A 512 18.10 -20.32 -10.25
C LYS A 512 18.65 -18.90 -10.36
N GLU A 513 17.99 -17.93 -9.72
CA GLU A 513 18.42 -16.52 -9.73
C GLU A 513 19.84 -16.36 -9.17
N TRP A 514 20.16 -17.06 -8.07
CA TRP A 514 21.50 -17.00 -7.48
C TRP A 514 22.57 -17.68 -8.34
N SER A 515 22.25 -18.78 -9.00
CA SER A 515 23.14 -19.45 -9.98
C SER A 515 23.52 -18.49 -11.12
N GLU A 516 22.55 -17.77 -11.69
CA GLU A 516 22.78 -16.80 -12.77
C GLU A 516 23.68 -15.64 -12.32
N ILE A 517 23.47 -15.14 -11.09
CA ILE A 517 24.32 -14.10 -10.48
C ILE A 517 25.75 -14.63 -10.24
N CYS A 518 25.89 -15.84 -9.69
CA CYS A 518 27.20 -16.47 -9.49
C CYS A 518 27.95 -16.63 -10.82
N TYR A 519 27.26 -17.01 -11.91
CA TYR A 519 27.86 -17.09 -13.23
C TYR A 519 28.38 -15.72 -13.70
N SER A 520 27.62 -14.65 -13.51
CA SER A 520 28.03 -13.27 -13.82
C SER A 520 29.25 -12.82 -12.99
N LEU A 521 29.45 -13.36 -11.78
CA LEU A 521 30.60 -13.12 -10.92
C LEU A 521 31.82 -14.03 -11.24
N ASN A 522 31.77 -14.83 -12.29
CA ASN A 522 32.76 -15.87 -12.61
C ASN A 522 32.96 -16.95 -11.52
N ARG A 523 31.96 -17.16 -10.63
CA ARG A 523 31.91 -18.20 -9.61
C ARG A 523 31.30 -19.48 -10.20
N VAL A 524 31.97 -20.05 -11.25
CA VAL A 524 31.39 -21.08 -12.11
C VAL A 524 31.03 -22.36 -11.35
N GLU A 525 31.85 -22.78 -10.38
CA GLU A 525 31.60 -23.98 -9.57
C GLU A 525 30.35 -23.84 -8.71
N LYS A 526 30.19 -22.68 -8.03
CA LYS A 526 28.99 -22.37 -7.24
C LYS A 526 27.75 -22.21 -8.12
N ALA A 527 27.90 -21.56 -9.26
CA ALA A 527 26.79 -21.43 -10.22
C ALA A 527 26.28 -22.81 -10.64
N LYS A 528 27.20 -23.76 -10.94
CA LYS A 528 26.82 -25.13 -11.30
C LYS A 528 26.16 -25.86 -10.14
N GLU A 529 26.72 -25.78 -8.93
CA GLU A 529 26.17 -26.41 -7.72
C GLU A 529 24.70 -26.00 -7.52
N TYR A 530 24.39 -24.67 -7.57
CA TYR A 530 23.03 -24.17 -7.41
C TYR A 530 22.11 -24.53 -8.58
N SER A 531 22.63 -24.55 -9.79
CA SER A 531 21.88 -25.02 -10.97
C SER A 531 21.49 -26.49 -10.86
N ASP A 532 22.40 -27.35 -10.39
CA ASP A 532 22.16 -28.78 -10.18
C ASP A 532 21.08 -28.98 -9.10
N GLN A 533 21.12 -28.21 -7.99
CA GLN A 533 20.10 -28.23 -6.93
C GLN A 533 18.73 -27.73 -7.43
N HIS A 534 18.69 -26.67 -8.22
CA HIS A 534 17.50 -26.20 -8.89
C HIS A 534 16.82 -27.28 -9.75
N GLN A 535 17.61 -27.97 -10.60
CA GLN A 535 17.12 -29.06 -11.46
C GLN A 535 16.60 -30.25 -10.63
N LEU A 536 17.29 -30.61 -9.56
CA LEU A 536 16.85 -31.67 -8.64
C LEU A 536 15.51 -31.32 -7.99
N LEU A 537 15.35 -30.08 -7.46
CA LEU A 537 14.09 -29.64 -6.87
C LEU A 537 12.96 -29.68 -7.89
N ASN A 538 13.18 -29.27 -9.14
CA ASN A 538 12.16 -29.34 -10.18
C ASN A 538 11.70 -30.78 -10.48
N GLN A 539 12.58 -31.77 -10.44
CA GLN A 539 12.20 -33.17 -10.53
C GLN A 539 11.33 -33.62 -9.34
N LEU A 540 11.75 -33.28 -8.12
CA LEU A 540 11.00 -33.60 -6.88
C LEU A 540 9.63 -32.93 -6.85
N ILE A 541 9.52 -31.67 -7.29
CA ILE A 541 8.25 -30.92 -7.41
C ILE A 541 7.26 -31.69 -8.28
N ASN A 542 7.69 -32.17 -9.46
CA ASN A 542 6.82 -32.96 -10.33
C ASN A 542 6.48 -34.34 -9.74
N GLN A 543 7.44 -34.98 -9.08
CA GLN A 543 7.24 -36.30 -8.49
C GLN A 543 6.24 -36.30 -7.33
N TYR A 544 6.30 -35.30 -6.46
CA TYR A 544 5.55 -35.29 -5.19
C TYR A 544 4.30 -34.39 -5.17
N PHE A 545 4.25 -33.37 -6.01
CA PHE A 545 3.19 -32.35 -5.92
C PHE A 545 2.30 -32.26 -7.15
N TRP A 546 2.68 -32.84 -8.31
CA TRP A 546 1.77 -32.88 -9.45
C TRP A 546 0.57 -33.82 -9.17
N SER A 547 -0.66 -33.30 -9.27
CA SER A 547 -1.91 -34.00 -9.02
C SER A 547 -2.85 -33.86 -10.21
N GLN A 548 -2.74 -34.77 -11.18
CA GLN A 548 -3.61 -34.89 -12.38
C GLN A 548 -3.70 -33.63 -13.26
N GLN A 549 -4.11 -32.48 -12.71
CA GLN A 549 -4.37 -31.23 -13.45
C GLN A 549 -3.60 -30.03 -12.95
N TRP A 550 -3.12 -30.05 -11.68
CA TRP A 550 -2.39 -28.93 -11.05
C TRP A 550 -1.45 -29.40 -9.94
N PHE A 551 -0.64 -28.50 -9.42
CA PHE A 551 0.24 -28.81 -8.30
C PHE A 551 -0.48 -28.63 -6.96
N ALA A 552 -0.34 -29.60 -6.08
CA ALA A 552 -0.81 -29.57 -4.71
C ALA A 552 -0.20 -28.40 -3.92
N ARG A 553 -0.79 -28.04 -2.77
CA ARG A 553 -0.27 -26.98 -1.91
C ARG A 553 0.84 -27.47 -0.97
N GLY A 554 0.78 -28.72 -0.55
CA GLY A 554 1.77 -29.30 0.35
C GLY A 554 1.34 -30.65 0.92
N ILE A 555 2.12 -31.14 1.87
CA ILE A 555 1.85 -32.37 2.61
C ILE A 555 1.83 -32.05 4.09
N THR A 556 0.76 -32.42 4.83
CA THR A 556 0.61 -32.17 6.26
C THR A 556 1.56 -33.04 7.09
N ASP A 557 1.72 -32.72 8.37
CA ASP A 557 2.49 -33.52 9.35
C ASP A 557 2.12 -35.02 9.38
N ASP A 558 0.84 -35.32 9.07
CA ASP A 558 0.32 -36.70 9.06
C ASP A 558 0.44 -37.37 7.66
N GLY A 559 1.18 -36.74 6.72
CA GLY A 559 1.48 -37.29 5.40
C GLY A 559 0.37 -37.12 4.38
N ARG A 560 -0.68 -36.31 4.64
CA ARG A 560 -1.77 -36.05 3.69
C ARG A 560 -1.40 -34.98 2.68
N LEU A 561 -1.42 -35.35 1.39
CA LEU A 561 -1.34 -34.37 0.31
C LEU A 561 -2.63 -33.54 0.27
N PHE A 562 -2.51 -32.20 0.22
CA PHE A 562 -3.65 -31.28 0.19
C PHE A 562 -3.51 -30.20 -0.88
N GLY A 563 -4.62 -29.57 -1.21
CA GLY A 563 -4.70 -28.69 -2.38
C GLY A 563 -4.86 -29.51 -3.67
N VAL A 564 -5.65 -30.58 -3.62
CA VAL A 564 -5.85 -31.57 -4.69
C VAL A 564 -7.34 -31.75 -5.01
N GLU A 565 -7.65 -32.42 -6.10
CA GLU A 565 -9.01 -32.59 -6.63
C GLU A 565 -9.98 -33.23 -5.61
N LYS A 566 -9.48 -34.04 -4.71
CA LYS A 566 -10.27 -34.75 -3.69
C LYS A 566 -10.67 -33.89 -2.50
N ASP A 567 -10.01 -32.75 -2.32
CA ASP A 567 -10.32 -31.85 -1.21
C ASP A 567 -11.66 -31.14 -1.48
N PRO A 568 -12.61 -31.15 -0.54
CA PRO A 568 -13.89 -30.46 -0.72
C PRO A 568 -13.74 -28.94 -0.68
N GLN A 569 -12.76 -28.44 0.07
CA GLN A 569 -12.41 -27.01 0.22
C GLN A 569 -10.89 -26.86 0.18
N GLY A 570 -10.41 -25.69 -0.25
CA GLY A 570 -8.97 -25.52 -0.49
C GLY A 570 -8.46 -26.50 -1.54
N LYS A 571 -9.22 -26.74 -2.58
CA LYS A 571 -8.91 -27.72 -3.63
C LYS A 571 -7.75 -27.28 -4.52
N LEU A 572 -7.77 -26.00 -4.94
CA LEU A 572 -6.74 -25.40 -5.79
C LEU A 572 -6.24 -24.11 -5.16
N PHE A 573 -4.91 -23.96 -5.06
CA PHE A 573 -4.21 -22.77 -4.59
C PHE A 573 -3.42 -22.15 -5.75
N LEU A 574 -3.48 -20.83 -5.92
CA LEU A 574 -2.87 -20.12 -7.03
C LEU A 574 -1.33 -20.14 -6.98
N ASN A 575 -0.73 -19.97 -5.79
CA ASN A 575 0.72 -19.84 -5.64
C ASN A 575 1.54 -21.00 -6.17
N PRO A 576 1.22 -22.29 -5.90
CA PRO A 576 1.96 -23.39 -6.50
C PRO A 576 1.92 -23.38 -8.05
N GLN A 577 0.80 -22.94 -8.64
CA GLN A 577 0.68 -22.89 -10.10
C GLN A 577 1.58 -21.79 -10.67
N SER A 578 1.56 -20.61 -10.11
CA SER A 578 2.41 -19.48 -10.53
C SER A 578 3.90 -19.82 -10.38
N TRP A 579 4.29 -20.36 -9.23
CA TRP A 579 5.70 -20.60 -8.90
C TRP A 579 6.29 -21.83 -9.59
N SER A 580 5.47 -22.83 -9.98
CA SER A 580 5.92 -23.93 -10.84
C SER A 580 6.36 -23.43 -12.23
N ILE A 581 5.74 -22.35 -12.71
CA ILE A 581 6.14 -21.68 -13.95
C ILE A 581 7.43 -20.88 -13.73
N LEU A 582 7.47 -20.04 -12.69
CA LEU A 582 8.60 -19.16 -12.38
C LEU A 582 9.90 -19.95 -12.18
N CYS A 583 9.85 -21.08 -11.49
CA CYS A 583 11.02 -21.95 -11.30
C CYS A 583 11.28 -22.93 -12.45
N ASN A 584 10.52 -22.85 -13.55
CA ASN A 584 10.63 -23.77 -14.70
C ASN A 584 10.39 -25.25 -14.35
N ALA A 585 9.58 -25.55 -13.32
CA ALA A 585 9.22 -26.92 -12.97
C ALA A 585 8.04 -27.45 -13.80
N LEU A 586 7.19 -26.57 -14.34
CA LEU A 586 6.05 -26.96 -15.16
C LEU A 586 6.50 -27.64 -16.46
N LEU A 587 6.10 -28.90 -16.63
CA LEU A 587 6.39 -29.64 -17.86
C LEU A 587 5.46 -29.21 -19.00
N PRO A 588 5.93 -29.20 -20.28
CA PRO A 588 5.12 -28.76 -21.43
C PRO A 588 3.79 -29.51 -21.55
N GLU A 589 3.75 -30.82 -21.30
CA GLU A 589 2.54 -31.66 -21.36
C GLU A 589 1.52 -31.37 -20.25
N HIS A 590 1.90 -30.63 -19.22
CA HIS A 590 1.04 -30.22 -18.10
C HIS A 590 0.48 -28.81 -18.25
N MET A 591 1.07 -27.98 -19.14
CA MET A 591 0.78 -26.55 -19.25
C MET A 591 -0.69 -26.26 -19.52
N ASP A 592 -1.28 -26.85 -20.55
CA ASP A 592 -2.69 -26.59 -20.93
C ASP A 592 -3.65 -27.02 -19.83
N LYS A 593 -3.39 -28.14 -19.15
CA LYS A 593 -4.21 -28.64 -18.04
C LYS A 593 -4.18 -27.64 -16.87
N LEU A 594 -2.96 -27.22 -16.49
CA LEU A 594 -2.76 -26.29 -15.39
C LEU A 594 -3.43 -24.94 -15.65
N LEU A 595 -3.19 -24.32 -16.82
CA LEU A 595 -3.78 -23.03 -17.17
C LEU A 595 -5.29 -23.09 -17.21
N LYS A 596 -5.87 -24.12 -17.84
CA LYS A 596 -7.31 -24.33 -17.92
C LYS A 596 -7.95 -24.51 -16.54
N ALA A 597 -7.37 -25.35 -15.68
CA ALA A 597 -7.88 -25.59 -14.34
C ALA A 597 -7.80 -24.32 -13.48
N THR A 598 -6.69 -23.57 -13.56
CA THR A 598 -6.50 -22.32 -12.83
C THR A 598 -7.53 -21.26 -13.24
N GLU A 599 -7.75 -21.07 -14.54
CA GLU A 599 -8.77 -20.15 -15.04
C GLU A 599 -10.17 -20.57 -14.60
N GLN A 600 -10.54 -21.83 -14.77
CA GLN A 600 -11.90 -22.31 -14.45
C GLN A 600 -12.24 -22.22 -12.96
N GLN A 601 -11.27 -22.46 -12.07
CA GLN A 601 -11.49 -22.51 -10.62
C GLN A 601 -11.29 -21.18 -9.93
N LEU A 602 -10.35 -20.35 -10.40
CA LEU A 602 -9.88 -19.17 -9.66
C LEU A 602 -10.19 -17.83 -10.34
N GLN A 603 -10.50 -17.79 -11.64
CA GLN A 603 -10.80 -16.57 -12.37
C GLN A 603 -12.18 -16.02 -11.95
N THR A 604 -12.24 -14.72 -11.67
CA THR A 604 -13.49 -13.98 -11.37
C THR A 604 -13.53 -12.68 -12.18
N PRO A 605 -14.63 -11.96 -12.21
CA PRO A 605 -14.68 -10.61 -12.79
C PRO A 605 -13.70 -9.64 -12.13
N TYR A 606 -13.35 -9.86 -10.86
CA TYR A 606 -12.52 -8.97 -10.05
C TYR A 606 -11.04 -9.38 -10.00
N GLY A 607 -10.66 -10.49 -10.62
CA GLY A 607 -9.29 -11.03 -10.66
C GLY A 607 -9.20 -12.49 -10.26
N MET A 608 -7.98 -12.95 -10.00
CA MET A 608 -7.67 -14.34 -9.63
C MET A 608 -7.79 -14.56 -8.13
N MET A 609 -8.65 -15.49 -7.70
CA MET A 609 -8.72 -15.90 -6.29
C MET A 609 -7.44 -16.65 -5.88
N MET A 610 -7.04 -16.46 -4.63
CA MET A 610 -5.86 -17.14 -4.06
C MET A 610 -6.06 -18.65 -3.90
N LEU A 611 -7.28 -19.07 -3.59
CA LEU A 611 -7.69 -20.48 -3.53
C LEU A 611 -9.20 -20.64 -3.78
N ALA A 612 -9.63 -21.84 -4.16
CA ALA A 612 -11.04 -22.21 -4.28
C ALA A 612 -11.23 -23.73 -4.05
N PRO A 613 -12.42 -24.15 -3.55
CA PRO A 613 -13.37 -23.35 -2.80
C PRO A 613 -12.79 -22.83 -1.48
N ALA A 614 -13.25 -21.67 -1.00
CA ALA A 614 -12.84 -21.13 0.30
C ALA A 614 -13.29 -22.07 1.46
N PHE A 615 -12.52 -22.08 2.54
CA PHE A 615 -12.86 -22.82 3.74
C PHE A 615 -14.03 -22.17 4.46
N THR A 616 -15.00 -22.99 4.88
CA THR A 616 -16.18 -22.58 5.67
C THR A 616 -16.17 -23.18 7.08
N GLU A 617 -15.24 -24.09 7.35
CA GLU A 617 -15.10 -24.80 8.61
C GLU A 617 -13.63 -24.83 9.04
N MET A 618 -13.41 -24.83 10.35
CA MET A 618 -12.06 -24.93 10.92
C MET A 618 -11.42 -26.29 10.60
N ARG A 619 -10.17 -26.26 10.17
CA ARG A 619 -9.35 -27.43 9.84
C ARG A 619 -8.08 -27.40 10.69
N GLU A 620 -7.99 -28.35 11.66
CA GLU A 620 -6.87 -28.46 12.57
C GLU A 620 -5.55 -28.84 11.90
N ASP A 621 -5.61 -29.51 10.75
CA ASP A 621 -4.43 -29.91 9.95
C ASP A 621 -3.93 -28.82 8.99
N ILE A 622 -4.65 -27.68 8.87
CA ILE A 622 -4.31 -26.55 7.99
C ILE A 622 -3.98 -25.30 8.80
N GLY A 623 -4.89 -24.86 9.70
CA GLY A 623 -4.65 -23.75 10.61
C GLY A 623 -5.58 -22.55 10.43
N ARG A 624 -5.11 -21.37 10.92
CA ARG A 624 -5.90 -20.12 11.03
C ARG A 624 -6.54 -19.63 9.74
N ILE A 625 -6.02 -19.98 8.58
CA ILE A 625 -6.64 -19.61 7.29
C ILE A 625 -8.09 -20.08 7.23
N THR A 626 -8.39 -21.25 7.82
CA THR A 626 -9.73 -21.85 7.80
C THR A 626 -10.72 -21.22 8.79
N GLN A 627 -10.22 -20.33 9.67
CA GLN A 627 -11.04 -19.55 10.61
C GLN A 627 -11.46 -18.20 10.04
N LYS A 628 -10.81 -17.75 8.95
CA LYS A 628 -11.17 -16.50 8.27
C LYS A 628 -12.46 -16.68 7.48
N SER A 629 -13.30 -15.66 7.43
CA SER A 629 -14.51 -15.70 6.59
C SER A 629 -14.17 -15.98 5.12
N PRO A 630 -14.99 -16.77 4.40
CA PRO A 630 -14.80 -17.00 2.98
C PRO A 630 -14.67 -15.69 2.17
N GLY A 631 -13.70 -15.64 1.28
CA GLY A 631 -13.42 -14.46 0.44
C GLY A 631 -12.65 -13.33 1.12
N VAL A 632 -12.17 -13.53 2.37
CA VAL A 632 -11.44 -12.52 3.13
C VAL A 632 -9.98 -12.95 3.33
N ALA A 633 -9.06 -12.01 3.16
CA ALA A 633 -7.62 -12.24 3.29
C ALA A 633 -7.19 -13.50 2.50
N GLU A 634 -6.41 -14.42 3.07
CA GLU A 634 -5.91 -15.60 2.36
C GLU A 634 -6.97 -16.67 2.10
N ASN A 635 -8.17 -16.59 2.74
CA ASN A 635 -9.20 -17.60 2.56
C ASN A 635 -10.09 -17.34 1.32
N GLY A 636 -9.53 -17.52 0.13
CA GLY A 636 -10.28 -17.45 -1.13
C GLY A 636 -10.59 -16.03 -1.61
N SER A 637 -9.90 -15.00 -1.11
CA SER A 637 -9.98 -13.65 -1.69
C SER A 637 -9.28 -13.57 -3.04
N VAL A 638 -9.54 -12.49 -3.78
CA VAL A 638 -8.68 -12.05 -4.88
C VAL A 638 -7.47 -11.34 -4.23
N TYR A 639 -6.49 -12.14 -3.84
CA TYR A 639 -5.31 -11.66 -3.11
C TYR A 639 -4.27 -11.14 -4.10
N ASN A 640 -4.13 -9.82 -4.17
CA ASN A 640 -3.38 -9.16 -5.24
C ASN A 640 -1.90 -9.58 -5.31
N HIS A 641 -1.27 -9.94 -4.18
CA HIS A 641 0.11 -10.43 -4.17
C HIS A 641 0.24 -11.82 -4.83
N ALA A 642 -0.74 -12.71 -4.64
CA ALA A 642 -0.78 -13.99 -5.34
C ALA A 642 -1.11 -13.80 -6.83
N ALA A 643 -2.02 -12.86 -7.15
CA ALA A 643 -2.41 -12.56 -8.52
C ALA A 643 -1.26 -11.99 -9.36
N ILE A 644 -0.41 -11.11 -8.78
CA ILE A 644 0.72 -10.55 -9.53
C ILE A 644 1.81 -11.60 -9.82
N PHE A 645 2.05 -12.57 -8.95
CA PHE A 645 2.93 -13.70 -9.26
C PHE A 645 2.42 -14.48 -10.48
N TYR A 646 1.10 -14.69 -10.55
CA TYR A 646 0.50 -15.38 -11.69
C TYR A 646 0.59 -14.56 -12.98
N ALA A 647 0.36 -13.24 -12.94
CA ALA A 647 0.55 -12.38 -14.10
C ALA A 647 1.99 -12.43 -14.60
N PHE A 648 2.98 -12.34 -13.71
CA PHE A 648 4.40 -12.42 -14.06
C PHE A 648 4.76 -13.78 -14.67
N ALA A 649 4.23 -14.88 -14.11
CA ALA A 649 4.39 -16.22 -14.65
C ALA A 649 3.78 -16.36 -16.06
N LEU A 650 2.59 -15.77 -16.30
CA LEU A 650 1.97 -15.78 -17.64
C LEU A 650 2.81 -15.05 -18.67
N TYR A 651 3.45 -13.94 -18.34
CA TYR A 651 4.40 -13.25 -19.22
C TYR A 651 5.64 -14.10 -19.51
N GLN A 652 6.14 -14.84 -18.53
CA GLN A 652 7.25 -15.79 -18.74
C GLN A 652 6.89 -16.92 -19.74
N LEU A 653 5.60 -17.32 -19.79
CA LEU A 653 5.08 -18.29 -20.77
C LEU A 653 4.71 -17.65 -22.11
N GLY A 654 4.90 -16.34 -22.32
CA GLY A 654 4.46 -15.65 -23.53
C GLY A 654 2.94 -15.49 -23.66
N GLN A 655 2.17 -15.66 -22.54
CA GLN A 655 0.71 -15.53 -22.52
C GLN A 655 0.32 -14.05 -22.27
N ALA A 656 0.70 -13.16 -23.19
CA ALA A 656 0.59 -11.70 -23.04
C ALA A 656 -0.81 -11.21 -22.69
N ASP A 657 -1.85 -11.64 -23.43
CA ASP A 657 -3.24 -11.20 -23.20
C ASP A 657 -3.79 -11.67 -21.85
N LYS A 658 -3.44 -12.90 -21.44
CA LYS A 658 -3.83 -13.42 -20.12
C LYS A 658 -3.12 -12.69 -19.00
N GLY A 659 -1.82 -12.43 -19.13
CA GLY A 659 -1.04 -11.65 -18.17
C GLY A 659 -1.58 -10.24 -18.01
N TYR A 660 -1.88 -9.57 -19.12
CA TYR A 660 -2.45 -8.24 -19.12
C TYR A 660 -3.85 -8.20 -18.48
N LYS A 661 -4.71 -9.19 -18.76
CA LYS A 661 -6.02 -9.32 -18.13
C LYS A 661 -5.91 -9.33 -16.60
N VAL A 662 -4.96 -10.09 -16.04
CA VAL A 662 -4.74 -10.14 -14.59
C VAL A 662 -4.26 -8.79 -14.05
N LEU A 663 -3.30 -8.12 -14.71
CA LEU A 663 -2.84 -6.79 -14.34
C LEU A 663 -3.98 -5.76 -14.31
N LYS A 664 -4.80 -5.74 -15.37
CA LYS A 664 -5.93 -4.81 -15.50
C LYS A 664 -6.96 -5.02 -14.37
N GLN A 665 -7.24 -6.28 -14.01
CA GLN A 665 -8.20 -6.61 -12.94
C GLN A 665 -7.74 -6.21 -11.53
N MET A 666 -6.47 -5.88 -11.32
CA MET A 666 -5.96 -5.42 -10.02
C MET A 666 -6.32 -3.95 -9.73
N LEU A 667 -6.78 -3.19 -10.73
CA LEU A 667 -7.19 -1.80 -10.59
C LEU A 667 -8.70 -1.66 -10.79
N PRO A 668 -9.38 -0.77 -10.04
CA PRO A 668 -10.74 -0.36 -10.37
C PRO A 668 -10.74 0.39 -11.70
N ASN A 669 -11.81 0.24 -12.44
CA ASN A 669 -12.11 0.99 -13.65
C ASN A 669 -13.47 1.68 -13.52
N ALA A 670 -13.86 2.47 -14.53
CA ALA A 670 -15.13 3.21 -14.52
C ALA A 670 -16.37 2.30 -14.37
N GLU A 671 -16.29 1.04 -14.80
CA GLU A 671 -17.42 0.10 -14.79
C GLU A 671 -17.62 -0.55 -13.41
N ASP A 672 -16.53 -0.86 -12.69
CA ASP A 672 -16.57 -1.63 -11.44
C ASP A 672 -16.17 -0.84 -10.17
N ALA A 673 -15.77 0.43 -10.28
CA ALA A 673 -15.32 1.23 -9.15
C ALA A 673 -16.37 1.34 -8.03
N ILE A 674 -17.68 1.43 -8.38
CA ILE A 674 -18.78 1.47 -7.39
C ILE A 674 -18.85 0.15 -6.62
N GLU A 675 -18.78 -0.98 -7.31
CA GLU A 675 -18.85 -2.32 -6.71
C GLU A 675 -17.63 -2.57 -5.81
N ARG A 676 -16.45 -2.16 -6.26
CA ARG A 676 -15.21 -2.23 -5.47
C ARG A 676 -15.19 -1.24 -4.31
N GLY A 677 -15.91 -0.11 -4.42
CA GLY A 677 -15.94 0.94 -3.41
C GLY A 677 -14.61 1.68 -3.26
N GLN A 678 -13.83 1.80 -4.34
CA GLN A 678 -12.46 2.33 -4.32
C GLN A 678 -12.16 3.17 -5.57
N LEU A 679 -11.38 4.25 -5.38
CA LEU A 679 -10.74 5.00 -6.47
C LEU A 679 -9.49 4.28 -6.97
N ALA A 680 -9.05 4.57 -8.22
CA ALA A 680 -7.87 3.98 -8.85
C ALA A 680 -6.56 4.66 -8.39
N ASN A 681 -6.38 4.91 -7.09
CA ASN A 681 -5.20 5.58 -6.52
C ASN A 681 -4.27 4.66 -5.72
N PHE A 682 -4.62 3.38 -5.57
CA PHE A 682 -3.77 2.35 -4.96
C PHE A 682 -4.25 0.94 -5.34
N ILE A 683 -3.37 -0.04 -5.24
CA ILE A 683 -3.74 -1.46 -5.26
C ILE A 683 -3.88 -1.93 -3.81
N PRO A 684 -5.07 -2.44 -3.39
CA PRO A 684 -5.29 -2.94 -2.05
C PRO A 684 -4.62 -4.31 -1.86
N ASN A 685 -4.51 -4.76 -0.61
CA ASN A 685 -4.04 -6.10 -0.31
C ASN A 685 -4.88 -7.18 -1.04
N TYR A 686 -6.20 -7.05 -0.98
CA TYR A 686 -7.11 -7.96 -1.66
C TYR A 686 -8.46 -7.29 -1.99
N TYR A 687 -9.19 -7.91 -2.92
CA TYR A 687 -10.64 -7.74 -3.09
C TYR A 687 -11.34 -8.95 -2.51
N ARG A 688 -12.53 -8.79 -1.93
CA ARG A 688 -13.33 -9.92 -1.45
C ARG A 688 -13.55 -10.91 -2.59
N GLY A 689 -13.33 -12.20 -2.30
CA GLY A 689 -13.40 -13.32 -3.26
C GLY A 689 -14.49 -14.30 -2.90
N ALA A 690 -14.16 -15.60 -2.94
CA ALA A 690 -15.11 -16.72 -2.82
C ALA A 690 -16.29 -16.58 -3.80
N TYR A 691 -16.01 -16.03 -4.99
CA TYR A 691 -17.01 -15.62 -5.99
C TYR A 691 -17.98 -16.74 -6.35
N HIS A 692 -17.49 -17.97 -6.51
CA HIS A 692 -18.32 -19.12 -6.89
C HIS A 692 -19.21 -19.65 -5.73
N GLN A 693 -18.94 -19.23 -4.49
CA GLN A 693 -19.70 -19.62 -3.30
C GLN A 693 -20.62 -18.49 -2.81
N PHE A 694 -20.15 -17.24 -2.87
CA PHE A 694 -20.83 -16.05 -2.32
C PHE A 694 -20.64 -14.85 -3.27
N PRO A 695 -21.20 -14.89 -4.50
CA PRO A 695 -20.97 -13.87 -5.52
C PRO A 695 -21.42 -12.45 -5.10
N GLU A 696 -22.44 -12.35 -4.24
CA GLU A 696 -22.99 -11.09 -3.75
C GLU A 696 -22.04 -10.32 -2.80
N HIS A 697 -21.01 -10.99 -2.28
CA HIS A 697 -20.01 -10.39 -1.39
C HIS A 697 -18.68 -10.15 -2.08
N ALA A 698 -18.50 -10.64 -3.30
CA ALA A 698 -17.26 -10.54 -4.05
C ALA A 698 -16.99 -9.12 -4.59
N GLY A 699 -15.73 -8.82 -4.94
CA GLY A 699 -15.30 -7.60 -5.61
C GLY A 699 -15.00 -6.41 -4.69
N ARG A 700 -15.52 -6.36 -3.47
CA ARG A 700 -15.34 -5.22 -2.57
C ARG A 700 -13.88 -5.08 -2.10
N SER A 701 -13.32 -3.89 -2.19
CA SER A 701 -11.95 -3.60 -1.74
C SER A 701 -11.79 -3.78 -0.23
N SER A 702 -10.66 -4.36 0.19
CA SER A 702 -10.26 -4.41 1.60
C SER A 702 -9.85 -3.05 2.16
N GLN A 703 -9.58 -2.06 1.32
CA GLN A 703 -9.01 -0.75 1.70
C GLN A 703 -7.67 -0.88 2.46
N LEU A 704 -7.02 -2.04 2.41
CA LEU A 704 -5.80 -2.34 3.15
C LEU A 704 -4.59 -2.20 2.22
N ILE A 705 -3.70 -1.26 2.55
CA ILE A 705 -2.45 -1.01 1.81
C ILE A 705 -1.30 -1.72 2.54
N ASN A 706 -1.05 -2.97 2.22
CA ASN A 706 -0.03 -3.74 2.94
C ASN A 706 0.39 -5.01 2.21
N THR A 707 1.34 -5.00 1.32
CA THR A 707 2.12 -6.16 0.84
C THR A 707 3.18 -5.74 -0.18
N GLY A 708 4.04 -6.67 -0.63
CA GLY A 708 4.97 -6.49 -1.75
C GLY A 708 4.31 -6.46 -3.14
N THR A 709 2.99 -6.47 -3.23
CA THR A 709 2.23 -6.51 -4.50
C THR A 709 2.69 -5.48 -5.52
N ILE A 710 2.82 -4.22 -5.08
CA ILE A 710 3.12 -3.11 -5.99
C ILE A 710 4.56 -3.15 -6.51
N SER A 711 5.50 -3.68 -5.76
CA SER A 711 6.88 -3.91 -6.21
C SER A 711 6.92 -4.94 -7.34
N TRP A 712 6.20 -6.04 -7.18
CA TRP A 712 6.02 -7.04 -8.23
C TRP A 712 5.22 -6.52 -9.42
N TYR A 713 4.22 -5.66 -9.18
CA TYR A 713 3.46 -5.03 -10.26
C TYR A 713 4.38 -4.16 -11.13
N TYR A 714 5.24 -3.36 -10.51
CA TYR A 714 6.21 -2.54 -11.24
C TYR A 714 7.22 -3.39 -12.02
N ARG A 715 7.77 -4.41 -11.36
CA ARG A 715 8.66 -5.39 -12.00
C ARG A 715 7.97 -6.07 -13.20
N CYS A 716 6.69 -6.44 -13.04
CA CYS A 716 5.90 -7.06 -14.09
C CYS A 716 5.65 -6.12 -15.28
N LEU A 717 5.51 -4.81 -15.06
CA LEU A 717 5.46 -3.83 -16.15
C LEU A 717 6.81 -3.79 -16.90
N VAL A 718 7.91 -3.70 -16.16
CA VAL A 718 9.26 -3.55 -16.74
C VAL A 718 9.73 -4.83 -17.43
N GLU A 719 9.70 -5.99 -16.74
CA GLU A 719 10.23 -7.27 -17.25
C GLU A 719 9.19 -8.06 -18.06
N GLY A 720 7.89 -7.90 -17.76
CA GLY A 720 6.80 -8.66 -18.39
C GLY A 720 6.15 -7.90 -19.54
N LEU A 721 5.24 -6.95 -19.24
CA LEU A 721 4.40 -6.28 -20.24
C LEU A 721 5.21 -5.53 -21.31
N PHE A 722 6.06 -4.58 -20.91
CA PHE A 722 6.88 -3.82 -21.83
C PHE A 722 8.18 -4.55 -22.18
N GLY A 723 8.69 -5.42 -21.31
CA GLY A 723 9.91 -6.19 -21.53
C GLY A 723 11.15 -5.31 -21.77
N VAL A 724 11.26 -4.16 -21.05
CA VAL A 724 12.36 -3.19 -21.19
C VAL A 724 13.20 -3.16 -19.92
N TYR A 725 14.05 -4.14 -19.73
CA TYR A 725 14.78 -4.39 -18.50
C TYR A 725 16.31 -4.42 -18.70
N GLY A 726 17.04 -4.20 -17.60
CA GLY A 726 18.50 -4.31 -17.62
C GLY A 726 19.01 -5.73 -17.50
N GLU A 727 20.09 -6.04 -18.17
CA GLU A 727 20.85 -7.29 -18.02
C GLU A 727 22.33 -7.03 -18.31
N GLN A 728 23.18 -7.21 -17.29
CA GLN A 728 24.64 -6.99 -17.40
C GLN A 728 25.04 -5.60 -17.92
N GLY A 729 24.28 -4.56 -17.54
CA GLY A 729 24.52 -3.17 -17.97
C GLY A 729 23.97 -2.82 -19.35
N GLU A 730 23.31 -3.73 -20.05
CA GLU A 730 22.65 -3.53 -21.34
C GLU A 730 21.13 -3.39 -21.14
N LEU A 731 20.44 -2.69 -22.03
CA LEU A 731 18.98 -2.64 -22.03
C LEU A 731 18.42 -3.69 -23.00
N VAL A 732 17.65 -4.64 -22.48
CA VAL A 732 16.97 -5.67 -23.26
C VAL A 732 15.57 -5.21 -23.61
N ILE A 733 15.10 -5.48 -24.84
CA ILE A 733 13.76 -5.18 -25.32
C ILE A 733 13.08 -6.44 -25.83
N LYS A 734 12.24 -7.05 -24.98
CA LYS A 734 11.45 -8.27 -25.26
C LYS A 734 10.00 -8.05 -24.85
N GLN A 735 9.29 -7.26 -25.63
CA GLN A 735 7.94 -6.84 -25.34
C GLN A 735 6.92 -8.01 -25.39
N ASN A 736 5.89 -7.93 -24.51
CA ASN A 736 4.73 -8.84 -24.49
C ASN A 736 3.44 -8.02 -24.42
N LEU A 737 3.29 -7.06 -25.34
CA LEU A 737 2.12 -6.19 -25.38
C LEU A 737 0.86 -6.97 -25.76
N PRO A 738 -0.32 -6.64 -25.21
CA PRO A 738 -1.59 -7.26 -25.57
C PRO A 738 -1.85 -7.20 -27.08
N SER A 739 -2.47 -8.23 -27.61
CA SER A 739 -2.73 -8.34 -29.05
C SER A 739 -3.54 -7.19 -29.63
N HIS A 740 -4.48 -6.65 -28.86
CA HIS A 740 -5.35 -5.54 -29.25
C HIS A 740 -4.68 -4.15 -29.23
N TRP A 741 -3.45 -4.01 -28.68
CA TRP A 741 -2.73 -2.74 -28.69
C TRP A 741 -2.01 -2.54 -30.03
N GLN A 742 -2.43 -1.54 -30.82
CA GLN A 742 -1.81 -1.18 -32.07
C GLN A 742 -0.59 -0.27 -31.90
N HIS A 743 -0.63 0.55 -30.83
CA HIS A 743 0.44 1.46 -30.47
C HIS A 743 0.55 1.58 -28.96
N ALA A 744 1.78 1.69 -28.45
CA ALA A 744 2.09 2.06 -27.07
C ALA A 744 3.45 2.76 -27.03
N SER A 745 3.71 3.55 -26.00
CA SER A 745 5.03 4.12 -25.76
C SER A 745 5.44 4.07 -24.29
N ILE A 746 6.74 4.04 -24.06
CA ILE A 746 7.34 4.06 -22.72
C ILE A 746 8.59 4.95 -22.75
N LYS A 747 8.65 5.88 -21.79
CA LYS A 747 9.89 6.61 -21.50
C LYS A 747 10.57 5.89 -20.33
N ARG A 748 11.74 5.31 -20.59
CA ARG A 748 12.50 4.48 -19.66
C ARG A 748 13.81 5.18 -19.26
N ARG A 749 14.04 5.38 -17.95
CA ARG A 749 15.33 5.82 -17.42
C ARG A 749 16.13 4.60 -16.98
N PHE A 750 17.33 4.42 -17.50
CA PHE A 750 18.20 3.29 -17.18
C PHE A 750 19.67 3.68 -17.31
N MET A 751 20.51 3.31 -16.35
CA MET A 751 21.96 3.60 -16.33
C MET A 751 22.33 5.06 -16.61
N GLY A 752 21.50 6.00 -16.09
CA GLY A 752 21.69 7.45 -16.28
C GLY A 752 21.27 7.99 -17.64
N ALA A 753 20.84 7.14 -18.58
CA ALA A 753 20.28 7.51 -19.87
C ALA A 753 18.75 7.50 -19.85
N THR A 754 18.14 8.12 -20.88
CA THR A 754 16.70 8.09 -21.12
C THR A 754 16.44 7.42 -22.47
N PHE A 755 15.49 6.51 -22.51
CA PHE A 755 15.04 5.84 -23.73
C PHE A 755 13.58 6.21 -23.98
N GLU A 756 13.30 6.84 -25.12
CA GLU A 756 11.94 7.09 -25.62
C GLU A 756 11.62 5.99 -26.63
N ILE A 757 10.80 5.01 -26.18
CA ILE A 757 10.53 3.78 -26.91
C ILE A 757 9.08 3.79 -27.41
N GLU A 758 8.90 3.69 -28.73
CA GLU A 758 7.62 3.57 -29.40
C GLU A 758 7.42 2.15 -29.92
N PHE A 759 6.31 1.53 -29.60
CA PHE A 759 5.90 0.20 -30.10
C PHE A 759 4.79 0.38 -31.13
N ASN A 760 4.97 -0.20 -32.30
CA ASN A 760 4.00 -0.17 -33.38
C ASN A 760 3.71 -1.58 -33.88
N ARG A 761 2.45 -1.98 -33.96
CA ARG A 761 2.04 -3.27 -34.55
C ARG A 761 1.80 -3.11 -36.05
N LEU A 762 2.47 -3.91 -36.86
CA LEU A 762 2.45 -3.81 -38.33
C LEU A 762 2.06 -5.15 -38.96
N ASP A 763 0.97 -5.16 -39.74
CA ASP A 763 0.36 -6.36 -40.33
C ASP A 763 1.25 -7.17 -41.30
N LYS A 764 2.29 -6.57 -41.85
CA LYS A 764 3.16 -7.19 -42.86
C LYS A 764 4.53 -7.58 -42.33
N LEU A 765 4.76 -7.48 -41.04
CA LEU A 765 6.05 -7.76 -40.43
C LEU A 765 6.10 -9.23 -40.00
N SER A 766 7.16 -9.94 -40.32
CA SER A 766 7.33 -11.36 -39.96
C SER A 766 8.13 -11.59 -38.66
N LYS A 767 8.89 -10.58 -38.25
CA LYS A 767 9.70 -10.60 -36.99
C LYS A 767 9.78 -9.22 -36.39
N CYS A 768 10.04 -9.14 -35.08
CA CYS A 768 10.30 -7.89 -34.40
C CYS A 768 11.50 -7.14 -35.02
N LEU A 769 11.37 -5.84 -35.19
CA LEU A 769 12.43 -4.96 -35.71
C LEU A 769 12.65 -3.83 -34.70
N ILE A 770 13.88 -3.66 -34.25
CA ILE A 770 14.29 -2.62 -33.32
C ILE A 770 15.20 -1.63 -34.04
N GLU A 771 14.89 -0.34 -33.95
CA GLU A 771 15.68 0.75 -34.48
C GLU A 771 16.06 1.70 -33.33
N VAL A 772 17.34 2.05 -33.22
CA VAL A 772 17.85 3.01 -32.22
C VAL A 772 18.52 4.17 -32.95
N ASP A 773 18.03 5.39 -32.74
CA ASP A 773 18.53 6.62 -33.37
C ASP A 773 18.62 6.50 -34.90
N GLY A 774 17.68 5.80 -35.55
CA GLY A 774 17.65 5.58 -37.01
C GLY A 774 18.49 4.39 -37.49
N VAL A 775 19.11 3.60 -36.58
CA VAL A 775 19.95 2.45 -36.94
C VAL A 775 19.26 1.15 -36.48
N ILE A 776 19.03 0.23 -37.43
CA ILE A 776 18.44 -1.08 -37.14
C ILE A 776 19.44 -1.91 -36.31
N GLN A 777 18.94 -2.53 -35.24
CA GLN A 777 19.69 -3.41 -34.38
C GLN A 777 19.58 -4.87 -34.83
N ASP A 778 20.68 -5.62 -34.72
CA ASP A 778 20.72 -7.03 -35.11
C ASP A 778 20.07 -7.97 -34.06
N ASN A 779 19.92 -7.47 -32.82
CA ASN A 779 19.38 -8.22 -31.70
C ASN A 779 18.49 -7.34 -30.79
N GLU A 780 17.95 -7.93 -29.72
CA GLU A 780 17.04 -7.29 -28.75
C GLU A 780 17.77 -6.50 -27.65
N ARG A 781 19.06 -6.15 -27.84
CA ARG A 781 19.91 -5.51 -26.81
C ARG A 781 20.46 -4.18 -27.30
N ILE A 782 20.39 -3.18 -26.42
CA ILE A 782 21.08 -1.91 -26.61
C ILE A 782 22.30 -1.90 -25.70
N THR A 783 23.46 -1.86 -26.32
CA THR A 783 24.78 -1.90 -25.66
C THR A 783 25.43 -0.50 -25.63
N ASN A 784 26.52 -0.33 -24.89
CA ASN A 784 27.31 0.91 -24.82
C ASN A 784 26.47 2.14 -24.48
N ILE A 785 25.67 2.03 -23.39
CA ILE A 785 24.76 3.07 -22.94
C ILE A 785 25.57 4.23 -22.34
N GLU A 786 25.36 5.46 -22.87
CA GLU A 786 26.00 6.67 -22.43
C GLU A 786 25.10 7.43 -21.43
N SER A 787 25.58 7.65 -20.20
CA SER A 787 24.85 8.44 -19.20
C SER A 787 24.60 9.89 -19.70
N GLY A 788 23.40 10.40 -19.45
CA GLY A 788 22.93 11.72 -19.88
C GLY A 788 22.38 11.77 -21.31
N LYS A 789 22.52 10.70 -22.11
CA LYS A 789 21.99 10.64 -23.47
C LYS A 789 20.51 10.29 -23.48
N CYS A 790 19.80 10.84 -24.48
CA CYS A 790 18.44 10.44 -24.82
C CYS A 790 18.46 9.63 -26.12
N TYR A 791 18.01 8.39 -26.05
CA TYR A 791 17.90 7.47 -27.18
C TYR A 791 16.46 7.43 -27.67
N ARG A 792 16.29 7.57 -29.00
CA ARG A 792 15.01 7.32 -29.64
C ARG A 792 14.97 5.88 -30.15
N VAL A 793 13.99 5.10 -29.68
CA VAL A 793 13.85 3.68 -30.02
C VAL A 793 12.50 3.44 -30.65
N VAL A 794 12.48 2.78 -31.82
CA VAL A 794 11.26 2.35 -32.49
C VAL A 794 11.25 0.82 -32.57
N VAL A 795 10.21 0.22 -32.02
CA VAL A 795 10.01 -1.22 -31.99
C VAL A 795 8.78 -1.57 -32.82
N ASN A 796 9.03 -2.11 -34.00
CA ASN A 796 7.97 -2.60 -34.88
C ASN A 796 7.75 -4.10 -34.59
N ILE A 797 6.53 -4.46 -34.22
CA ILE A 797 6.13 -5.82 -33.86
C ILE A 797 5.17 -6.40 -34.89
N PRO A 798 5.20 -7.71 -35.15
CA PRO A 798 4.29 -8.35 -36.06
C PRO A 798 2.81 -8.12 -35.67
N GLY A 799 1.95 -7.92 -36.67
CA GLY A 799 0.50 -8.08 -36.51
C GLY A 799 0.15 -9.52 -36.16
N GLU A 800 -1.04 -9.75 -35.62
CA GLU A 800 -1.54 -11.11 -35.47
C GLU A 800 -1.76 -11.74 -36.87
N PRO A 801 -1.45 -13.06 -37.03
CA PRO A 801 -1.62 -13.76 -38.29
C PRO A 801 -3.08 -13.89 -38.72
#